data_ac0903440ecad1cde314e315796ea72b
#
_entry.id   ac0903440ecad1cde314e315796ea72b
#
_cell.length_a   1.000
_cell.length_b   1.000
_cell.length_c   1.000
_cell.angle_alpha   90.00
_cell.angle_beta   90.00
_cell.angle_gamma   90.00
#
_symmetry.space_group_name_H-M   'P 1'
#
loop_
_entity.id
_entity.type
_entity.pdbx_description
1 polymer ?
#
loop_
_entity_poly.entity_id
_entity_poly.type
_entity_poly.pdbx_seq_one_letter_code
_entity_poly.pdbx_strand_id
1 'polypeptide(L)'
;MTGLAMEWLGLHFFTDLPENGHLLLNCSHNPFLVLLAYLVACAAGFGTLDMAERVGHVEDPTARRHWRWLGAGCLAGGIWSTHFISMLAFQAPIAIHYELIMTFASLVIALIASLFAMQTLSHTHLRFHQYLLASVWMGLGIALMHYVGMSAMRSQADVYFETDLFMASVAIAIGASLAALLLSSYLRTGAGVFHQLLKYAASLVLGAGILSMHFTGMAAMRMLVPAGADLSLPLDNNPIQLGLSVAVITLLVIGSSVSAALADKKLQHKERDLRRVNALLSELDQARASLQQVAHFDALTSLLNRRGFNQIFAEKVAEKTAGHGMMAVIFLDIDHFKRINDSLGHDAGDQLLTVLAGHIKGSVRSHSDVVARFGGDEFCILINIHHRDEARHLAQRIMHKMKEPIELAGRRMVMTTSIGISLFPDDGLTCEELLKTADLALYQSKDAGRNSLNFFSSNLKTRAFLELQLEEQLRAALRGRNELVLFYQPIFDMKLGKVTRLEALVRWQHPQHGLLAPDRFIGIAENNGLIAELDHWVLRQACHDLSLLSDRGYTELTMAVNCSALNLARDEMADEIEAALRFAGIAASRLELEVTENALMGNISSTLALLRQIRALGVSLAIDDFGTGYSSLAYLKRLPLNTLKIDRSFIQDIPKSTADVEIVQAIIGMAHTLHLQVVTEGVETQAQFELLLKHGCDFIQGYLLSPAVPLSDVVGVIQGIQMRNPLYPFSIEGNKDAIAPKDPGAGRIGPPSIVRPIR
;
A
#
# COMPACT_ATOMS: atom_id res chain seq x y z
N MET A 1 -9.94 -105.70 6.02
CA MET A 1 -8.85 -104.78 6.35
C MET A 1 -9.48 -103.65 7.14
N THR A 2 -9.23 -103.64 8.48
CA THR A 2 -9.78 -102.62 9.42
C THR A 2 -9.18 -101.24 9.11
N GLY A 3 -10.01 -100.31 8.60
CA GLY A 3 -9.62 -98.98 8.35
C GLY A 3 -9.04 -98.37 9.66
N LEU A 4 -7.83 -97.79 9.62
CA LEU A 4 -7.15 -97.15 10.73
C LEU A 4 -8.00 -95.97 11.17
N ALA A 5 -8.72 -96.17 12.32
CA ALA A 5 -9.31 -95.02 13.05
C ALA A 5 -8.17 -94.36 13.77
N MET A 6 -7.84 -93.09 13.41
CA MET A 6 -6.85 -92.26 14.06
C MET A 6 -7.61 -91.32 14.96
N GLU A 7 -7.32 -91.38 16.28
CA GLU A 7 -7.89 -90.46 17.27
C GLU A 7 -6.93 -89.30 17.51
N TRP A 8 -7.41 -88.06 17.32
CA TRP A 8 -6.62 -86.87 17.59
C TRP A 8 -7.52 -85.81 18.25
N LEU A 9 -7.16 -85.44 19.43
CA LEU A 9 -7.94 -84.47 20.20
C LEU A 9 -9.42 -84.88 20.45
N GLY A 10 -9.69 -86.21 20.59
CA GLY A 10 -11.04 -86.69 20.77
C GLY A 10 -11.89 -86.72 19.44
N LEU A 11 -11.24 -86.50 18.30
CA LEU A 11 -11.85 -86.58 17.00
C LEU A 11 -11.49 -87.96 16.36
N HIS A 12 -12.50 -88.75 15.92
CA HIS A 12 -12.31 -90.01 15.29
C HIS A 12 -12.30 -89.83 13.77
N PHE A 13 -11.21 -90.18 13.10
CA PHE A 13 -11.04 -90.10 11.66
C PHE A 13 -11.20 -91.45 10.99
N PHE A 14 -11.82 -91.48 9.86
CA PHE A 14 -12.02 -92.75 9.07
C PHE A 14 -11.78 -92.50 7.57
N THR A 15 -11.30 -93.51 6.90
CA THR A 15 -11.26 -93.59 5.43
C THR A 15 -12.43 -94.35 4.88
N ASP A 16 -12.95 -95.40 5.58
CA ASP A 16 -14.11 -96.21 5.25
C ASP A 16 -15.04 -96.32 6.46
N LEU A 17 -16.35 -96.05 6.27
CA LEU A 17 -17.37 -96.18 7.33
C LEU A 17 -17.44 -97.58 7.93
N PRO A 18 -17.56 -97.70 9.27
CA PRO A 18 -17.77 -99.01 9.90
C PRO A 18 -19.14 -99.63 9.44
N GLU A 19 -19.11 -100.79 8.73
CA GLU A 19 -20.27 -101.34 8.09
C GLU A 19 -21.30 -102.05 9.00
N ASN A 20 -21.03 -102.24 10.27
CA ASN A 20 -21.91 -103.04 11.12
C ASN A 20 -22.42 -102.31 12.37
N GLY A 21 -23.73 -102.14 12.48
CA GLY A 21 -24.44 -101.84 13.68
C GLY A 21 -24.67 -100.35 14.05
N HIS A 22 -24.45 -99.44 13.10
CA HIS A 22 -24.70 -98.01 13.33
C HIS A 22 -25.63 -97.44 12.26
N LEU A 23 -26.53 -96.50 12.63
CA LEU A 23 -27.42 -95.77 11.74
C LEU A 23 -26.78 -94.41 11.45
N LEU A 24 -26.60 -94.06 10.18
CA LEU A 24 -26.16 -92.71 9.75
C LEU A 24 -27.33 -91.74 9.85
N LEU A 25 -27.18 -90.68 10.62
CA LEU A 25 -28.21 -89.63 10.76
C LEU A 25 -28.26 -88.71 9.54
N ASN A 26 -29.49 -88.51 9.04
CA ASN A 26 -29.70 -87.50 8.03
C ASN A 26 -29.85 -86.10 8.63
N CYS A 27 -28.91 -85.24 8.38
CA CYS A 27 -28.86 -83.92 8.93
C CYS A 27 -29.16 -82.87 7.87
N SER A 28 -29.74 -81.73 8.25
CA SER A 28 -30.08 -80.64 7.38
C SER A 28 -29.65 -79.32 7.97
N HIS A 29 -29.76 -78.22 7.23
CA HIS A 29 -29.40 -76.89 7.72
C HIS A 29 -30.54 -75.93 7.45
N ASN A 30 -30.83 -75.03 8.44
CA ASN A 30 -31.80 -73.97 8.29
C ASN A 30 -31.24 -72.87 7.36
N PRO A 31 -31.85 -72.64 6.17
CA PRO A 31 -31.31 -71.70 5.18
C PRO A 31 -31.27 -70.26 5.66
N PHE A 32 -32.19 -69.82 6.54
CA PHE A 32 -32.20 -68.45 7.09
C PHE A 32 -31.01 -68.20 8.02
N LEU A 33 -30.66 -69.17 8.87
CA LEU A 33 -29.48 -69.07 9.75
C LEU A 33 -28.18 -69.17 8.93
N VAL A 34 -28.14 -69.95 7.87
CA VAL A 34 -26.99 -69.95 6.95
C VAL A 34 -26.80 -68.58 6.29
N LEU A 35 -27.88 -67.97 5.82
CA LEU A 35 -27.82 -66.61 5.27
C LEU A 35 -27.37 -65.59 6.34
N LEU A 36 -27.91 -65.71 7.56
CA LEU A 36 -27.49 -64.82 8.69
C LEU A 36 -26.01 -65.03 8.99
N ALA A 37 -25.50 -66.23 9.05
CA ALA A 37 -24.09 -66.51 9.21
C ALA A 37 -23.22 -65.83 8.14
N TYR A 38 -23.68 -65.90 6.87
CA TYR A 38 -22.99 -65.23 5.77
C TYR A 38 -22.95 -63.72 5.94
N LEU A 39 -24.07 -63.12 6.29
CA LEU A 39 -24.13 -61.64 6.49
C LEU A 39 -23.24 -61.21 7.65
N VAL A 40 -23.19 -61.97 8.75
CA VAL A 40 -22.30 -61.68 9.87
C VAL A 40 -20.83 -61.82 9.47
N ALA A 41 -20.49 -62.88 8.69
CA ALA A 41 -19.12 -63.01 8.15
C ALA A 41 -18.72 -61.87 7.27
N CYS A 42 -19.62 -61.41 6.40
CA CYS A 42 -19.37 -60.23 5.53
C CYS A 42 -19.22 -58.95 6.33
N ALA A 43 -20.06 -58.70 7.36
CA ALA A 43 -19.96 -57.52 8.22
C ALA A 43 -18.66 -57.52 9.03
N ALA A 44 -18.27 -58.66 9.58
CA ALA A 44 -16.99 -58.80 10.30
C ALA A 44 -15.79 -58.64 9.36
N GLY A 45 -15.86 -59.20 8.15
CA GLY A 45 -14.85 -59.03 7.11
C GLY A 45 -14.67 -57.55 6.71
N PHE A 46 -15.76 -56.83 6.50
CA PHE A 46 -15.72 -55.39 6.23
C PHE A 46 -15.11 -54.60 7.36
N GLY A 47 -15.56 -54.79 8.60
CA GLY A 47 -15.02 -54.14 9.81
C GLY A 47 -13.52 -54.41 9.97
N THR A 48 -13.10 -55.67 9.74
CA THR A 48 -11.68 -56.06 9.81
C THR A 48 -10.82 -55.37 8.79
N LEU A 49 -11.28 -55.27 7.50
CA LEU A 49 -10.60 -54.57 6.42
C LEU A 49 -10.47 -53.09 6.72
N ASP A 50 -11.53 -52.47 7.26
CA ASP A 50 -11.52 -51.05 7.64
C ASP A 50 -10.55 -50.77 8.77
N MET A 51 -10.51 -51.61 9.79
CA MET A 51 -9.56 -51.47 10.90
C MET A 51 -8.12 -51.76 10.50
N ALA A 52 -7.89 -52.70 9.58
CA ALA A 52 -6.57 -53.01 9.04
C ALA A 52 -5.98 -51.82 8.24
N GLU A 53 -6.82 -51.11 7.49
CA GLU A 53 -6.43 -49.88 6.80
C GLU A 53 -6.01 -48.77 7.81
N ARG A 54 -6.78 -48.60 8.87
CA ARG A 54 -6.48 -47.61 9.93
C ARG A 54 -5.17 -47.93 10.64
N VAL A 55 -4.90 -49.18 10.94
CA VAL A 55 -3.62 -49.60 11.51
C VAL A 55 -2.44 -49.17 10.63
N GLY A 56 -2.63 -49.14 9.33
CA GLY A 56 -1.60 -48.74 8.37
C GLY A 56 -1.35 -47.23 8.32
N HIS A 57 -2.36 -46.39 8.62
CA HIS A 57 -2.29 -44.94 8.50
C HIS A 57 -2.03 -44.19 9.82
N VAL A 58 -2.19 -44.83 10.97
CA VAL A 58 -2.00 -44.22 12.28
C VAL A 58 -0.53 -44.23 12.66
N GLU A 59 0.05 -43.02 12.87
CA GLU A 59 1.45 -42.89 13.31
C GLU A 59 1.65 -43.16 14.80
N ASP A 60 0.67 -42.79 15.62
CA ASP A 60 0.75 -43.00 17.08
C ASP A 60 0.77 -44.49 17.42
N PRO A 61 1.82 -44.97 18.13
CA PRO A 61 1.96 -46.37 18.52
C PRO A 61 0.83 -46.88 19.43
N THR A 62 0.29 -46.00 20.28
CA THR A 62 -0.78 -46.35 21.23
C THR A 62 -2.11 -46.54 20.50
N ALA A 63 -2.46 -45.61 19.63
CA ALA A 63 -3.66 -45.70 18.79
C ALA A 63 -3.57 -46.88 17.81
N ARG A 64 -2.40 -47.14 17.24
CA ARG A 64 -2.15 -48.31 16.37
C ARG A 64 -2.37 -49.61 17.11
N ARG A 65 -1.95 -49.72 18.38
CA ARG A 65 -2.19 -50.88 19.21
C ARG A 65 -3.68 -51.08 19.48
N HIS A 66 -4.43 -50.03 19.80
CA HIS A 66 -5.88 -50.08 20.00
C HIS A 66 -6.61 -50.56 18.75
N TRP A 67 -6.30 -50.04 17.57
CA TRP A 67 -6.90 -50.48 16.29
C TRP A 67 -6.60 -51.92 15.97
N ARG A 68 -5.38 -52.44 16.31
CA ARG A 68 -5.05 -53.86 16.12
C ARG A 68 -5.92 -54.76 17.02
N TRP A 69 -6.10 -54.41 18.30
CA TRP A 69 -6.93 -55.18 19.19
C TRP A 69 -8.41 -55.17 18.77
N LEU A 70 -8.94 -54.01 18.36
CA LEU A 70 -10.29 -53.88 17.86
C LEU A 70 -10.50 -54.68 16.58
N GLY A 71 -9.57 -54.60 15.65
CA GLY A 71 -9.63 -55.40 14.40
C GLY A 71 -9.55 -56.90 14.63
N ALA A 72 -8.66 -57.31 15.57
CA ALA A 72 -8.56 -58.73 15.97
C ALA A 72 -9.83 -59.21 16.67
N GLY A 73 -10.43 -58.41 17.55
CA GLY A 73 -11.71 -58.69 18.19
C GLY A 73 -12.85 -58.81 17.19
N CYS A 74 -12.89 -57.89 16.22
CA CYS A 74 -13.89 -57.92 15.15
C CYS A 74 -13.77 -59.16 14.28
N LEU A 75 -12.55 -59.52 13.85
CA LEU A 75 -12.30 -60.71 13.04
C LEU A 75 -12.60 -61.98 13.81
N ALA A 76 -12.09 -62.09 15.05
CA ALA A 76 -12.32 -63.28 15.90
C ALA A 76 -13.79 -63.50 16.23
N GLY A 77 -14.47 -62.40 16.66
CA GLY A 77 -15.90 -62.44 16.96
C GLY A 77 -16.72 -62.77 15.73
N GLY A 78 -16.33 -62.23 14.56
CA GLY A 78 -16.99 -62.51 13.31
C GLY A 78 -16.87 -63.97 12.85
N ILE A 79 -15.64 -64.52 12.87
CA ILE A 79 -15.39 -65.95 12.50
C ILE A 79 -16.11 -66.88 13.47
N TRP A 80 -15.98 -66.58 14.77
CA TRP A 80 -16.59 -67.40 15.81
C TRP A 80 -18.12 -67.31 15.78
N SER A 81 -18.73 -66.11 15.65
CA SER A 81 -20.18 -65.95 15.52
C SER A 81 -20.70 -66.64 14.26
N THR A 82 -20.01 -66.53 13.13
CA THR A 82 -20.38 -67.22 11.86
C THR A 82 -20.38 -68.71 12.06
N HIS A 83 -19.34 -69.29 12.70
CA HIS A 83 -19.26 -70.72 13.01
C HIS A 83 -20.45 -71.20 13.86
N PHE A 84 -20.71 -70.55 15.00
CA PHE A 84 -21.79 -70.94 15.90
C PHE A 84 -23.20 -70.59 15.39
N ILE A 85 -23.42 -69.55 14.59
CA ILE A 85 -24.70 -69.36 13.90
C ILE A 85 -24.93 -70.51 12.88
N SER A 86 -23.87 -70.96 12.19
CA SER A 86 -23.94 -72.06 11.27
C SER A 86 -24.15 -73.38 12.03
N MET A 87 -23.58 -73.54 13.23
CA MET A 87 -23.87 -74.68 14.12
C MET A 87 -25.31 -74.66 14.64
N LEU A 88 -25.88 -73.48 14.95
CA LEU A 88 -27.31 -73.37 15.30
C LEU A 88 -28.23 -73.62 14.08
N ALA A 89 -27.72 -73.43 12.86
CA ALA A 89 -28.43 -73.77 11.66
C ALA A 89 -28.51 -75.29 11.39
N PHE A 90 -27.56 -76.05 12.00
CA PHE A 90 -27.52 -77.50 11.86
C PHE A 90 -28.65 -78.16 12.62
N GLN A 91 -29.37 -79.04 11.92
CA GLN A 91 -30.55 -79.77 12.42
C GLN A 91 -30.29 -81.29 12.32
N ALA A 92 -30.28 -81.92 13.44
CA ALA A 92 -30.13 -83.35 13.60
C ALA A 92 -31.36 -83.91 14.36
N PRO A 93 -31.80 -85.15 14.12
CA PRO A 93 -32.94 -85.75 14.77
C PRO A 93 -32.64 -86.20 16.21
N ILE A 94 -31.61 -85.62 16.88
CA ILE A 94 -31.17 -85.91 18.23
C ILE A 94 -30.90 -84.64 18.98
N ALA A 95 -30.94 -84.63 20.34
CA ALA A 95 -30.61 -83.48 21.15
C ALA A 95 -29.12 -83.20 21.09
N ILE A 96 -28.80 -81.90 20.86
CA ILE A 96 -27.43 -81.39 20.80
C ILE A 96 -27.25 -80.36 21.93
N HIS A 97 -26.25 -80.55 22.74
CA HIS A 97 -25.84 -79.57 23.79
C HIS A 97 -24.44 -79.09 23.45
N TYR A 98 -24.16 -77.81 23.81
CA TYR A 98 -22.84 -77.23 23.61
C TYR A 98 -22.15 -77.00 24.93
N GLU A 99 -20.96 -77.58 25.08
CA GLU A 99 -20.14 -77.43 26.27
C GLU A 99 -19.51 -76.04 26.30
N LEU A 100 -19.80 -75.28 27.36
CA LEU A 100 -19.40 -73.88 27.48
C LEU A 100 -17.89 -73.70 27.46
N ILE A 101 -17.13 -74.60 28.11
CA ILE A 101 -15.66 -74.49 28.23
C ILE A 101 -15.02 -74.59 26.82
N MET A 102 -15.43 -75.61 26.01
CA MET A 102 -14.90 -75.84 24.68
C MET A 102 -15.35 -74.70 23.73
N THR A 103 -16.59 -74.22 23.89
CA THR A 103 -17.11 -73.09 23.17
C THR A 103 -16.28 -71.81 23.41
N PHE A 104 -15.94 -71.52 24.69
CA PHE A 104 -15.08 -70.41 25.04
C PHE A 104 -13.63 -70.65 24.57
N ALA A 105 -13.10 -71.86 24.69
CA ALA A 105 -11.76 -72.17 24.18
C ALA A 105 -11.64 -71.91 22.67
N SER A 106 -12.68 -72.26 21.89
CA SER A 106 -12.72 -71.96 20.44
C SER A 106 -12.68 -70.43 20.16
N LEU A 107 -13.35 -69.61 20.99
CA LEU A 107 -13.29 -68.14 20.84
C LEU A 107 -11.87 -67.59 21.13
N VAL A 108 -11.20 -68.12 22.16
CA VAL A 108 -9.80 -67.73 22.46
C VAL A 108 -8.85 -68.09 21.33
N ILE A 109 -9.03 -69.30 20.72
CA ILE A 109 -8.25 -69.71 19.55
C ILE A 109 -8.48 -68.76 18.38
N ALA A 110 -9.74 -68.39 18.11
CA ALA A 110 -10.09 -67.42 17.09
C ALA A 110 -9.42 -66.07 17.35
N LEU A 111 -9.41 -65.60 18.61
CA LEU A 111 -8.79 -64.35 18.96
C LEU A 111 -7.27 -64.35 18.75
N ILE A 112 -6.59 -65.43 19.13
CA ILE A 112 -5.15 -65.57 18.94
C ILE A 112 -4.81 -65.57 17.44
N ALA A 113 -5.54 -66.34 16.63
CA ALA A 113 -5.37 -66.39 15.17
C ALA A 113 -5.60 -65.00 14.55
N SER A 114 -6.65 -64.27 14.96
CA SER A 114 -6.98 -62.93 14.51
C SER A 114 -5.97 -61.87 14.93
N LEU A 115 -5.43 -61.97 16.14
CA LEU A 115 -4.34 -61.12 16.62
C LEU A 115 -3.09 -61.29 15.76
N PHE A 116 -2.75 -62.51 15.44
CA PHE A 116 -1.63 -62.81 14.54
C PHE A 116 -1.88 -62.23 13.11
N ALA A 117 -3.09 -62.35 12.59
CA ALA A 117 -3.48 -61.76 11.32
C ALA A 117 -3.34 -60.23 11.32
N MET A 118 -3.88 -59.57 12.37
CA MET A 118 -3.79 -58.11 12.49
C MET A 118 -2.36 -57.64 12.77
N GLN A 119 -1.54 -58.40 13.45
CA GLN A 119 -0.10 -58.17 13.61
C GLN A 119 0.61 -58.21 12.24
N THR A 120 0.33 -59.23 11.46
CA THR A 120 0.90 -59.39 10.10
C THR A 120 0.50 -58.19 9.22
N LEU A 121 -0.77 -57.83 9.24
CA LEU A 121 -1.30 -56.69 8.48
C LEU A 121 -0.76 -55.33 8.96
N SER A 122 -0.15 -55.21 10.15
CA SER A 122 0.45 -53.98 10.61
C SER A 122 1.80 -53.67 9.98
N HIS A 123 2.43 -54.58 9.27
CA HIS A 123 3.69 -54.40 8.57
C HIS A 123 3.42 -53.89 7.13
N THR A 124 4.15 -52.85 6.70
CA THR A 124 3.90 -52.15 5.43
C THR A 124 4.44 -52.86 4.20
N HIS A 125 5.48 -53.66 4.32
CA HIS A 125 6.14 -54.33 3.22
C HIS A 125 6.47 -55.79 3.57
N LEU A 126 5.51 -56.67 3.30
CA LEU A 126 5.74 -58.11 3.44
C LEU A 126 6.02 -58.74 2.05
N ARG A 127 6.94 -59.72 2.00
CA ARG A 127 7.19 -60.53 0.80
C ARG A 127 6.12 -61.63 0.69
N PHE A 128 5.85 -62.08 -0.52
CA PHE A 128 4.80 -63.09 -0.80
C PHE A 128 4.91 -64.35 0.10
N HIS A 129 6.13 -64.85 0.33
CA HIS A 129 6.34 -66.00 1.23
C HIS A 129 5.92 -65.72 2.69
N GLN A 130 5.98 -64.47 3.15
CA GLN A 130 5.55 -64.13 4.51
C GLN A 130 4.02 -64.11 4.59
N TYR A 131 3.33 -63.67 3.54
CA TYR A 131 1.86 -63.84 3.45
C TYR A 131 1.45 -65.30 3.43
N LEU A 132 2.19 -66.15 2.69
CA LEU A 132 1.93 -67.60 2.64
C LEU A 132 2.10 -68.23 4.01
N LEU A 133 3.20 -67.93 4.72
CA LEU A 133 3.44 -68.46 6.08
C LEU A 133 2.37 -67.96 7.06
N ALA A 134 2.00 -66.64 7.00
CA ALA A 134 0.97 -66.07 7.83
C ALA A 134 -0.42 -66.71 7.55
N SER A 135 -0.74 -67.00 6.27
CA SER A 135 -1.99 -67.65 5.90
C SER A 135 -2.09 -69.12 6.42
N VAL A 136 -0.96 -69.81 6.46
CA VAL A 136 -0.90 -71.17 7.04
C VAL A 136 -1.24 -71.11 8.52
N TRP A 137 -0.56 -70.21 9.31
CA TRP A 137 -0.84 -70.08 10.74
C TRP A 137 -2.27 -69.61 11.03
N MET A 138 -2.76 -68.65 10.26
CA MET A 138 -4.13 -68.15 10.40
C MET A 138 -5.16 -69.20 10.02
N GLY A 139 -4.97 -69.87 8.87
CA GLY A 139 -5.86 -70.95 8.40
C GLY A 139 -5.92 -72.16 9.34
N LEU A 140 -4.76 -72.59 9.85
CA LEU A 140 -4.71 -73.62 10.88
C LEU A 140 -5.41 -73.21 12.20
N GLY A 141 -5.24 -71.89 12.62
CA GLY A 141 -5.95 -71.38 13.77
C GLY A 141 -7.47 -71.35 13.59
N ILE A 142 -7.95 -70.96 12.39
CA ILE A 142 -9.38 -70.98 12.05
C ILE A 142 -9.92 -72.39 12.00
N ALA A 143 -9.19 -73.33 11.36
CA ALA A 143 -9.56 -74.77 11.35
C ALA A 143 -9.59 -75.34 12.77
N LEU A 144 -8.57 -75.06 13.60
CA LEU A 144 -8.53 -75.50 14.98
C LEU A 144 -9.72 -74.94 15.79
N MET A 145 -10.06 -73.64 15.63
CA MET A 145 -11.25 -73.06 16.24
C MET A 145 -12.53 -73.79 15.80
N HIS A 146 -12.66 -74.10 14.51
CA HIS A 146 -13.82 -74.78 13.97
C HIS A 146 -13.96 -76.19 14.59
N TYR A 147 -12.89 -76.98 14.58
CA TYR A 147 -12.97 -78.37 15.08
C TYR A 147 -13.05 -78.43 16.63
N VAL A 148 -12.43 -77.52 17.37
CA VAL A 148 -12.64 -77.37 18.81
C VAL A 148 -14.06 -76.90 19.09
N GLY A 149 -14.62 -76.01 18.28
CA GLY A 149 -16.02 -75.61 18.36
C GLY A 149 -16.99 -76.77 18.06
N MET A 150 -16.64 -77.62 17.12
CA MET A 150 -17.40 -78.85 16.84
C MET A 150 -17.26 -79.87 17.99
N SER A 151 -16.09 -80.00 18.57
CA SER A 151 -15.92 -80.89 19.74
C SER A 151 -16.67 -80.43 21.01
N ALA A 152 -17.11 -79.18 21.03
CA ALA A 152 -18.02 -78.64 22.06
C ALA A 152 -19.44 -79.26 21.94
N MET A 153 -19.78 -79.85 20.78
CA MET A 153 -21.06 -80.47 20.56
C MET A 153 -21.12 -81.80 21.28
N ARG A 154 -22.04 -81.94 22.22
CA ARG A 154 -22.30 -83.16 22.98
C ARG A 154 -23.65 -83.70 22.53
N SER A 155 -23.62 -84.93 22.04
CA SER A 155 -24.80 -85.68 21.61
C SER A 155 -24.71 -87.14 21.97
N GLN A 156 -25.77 -87.92 21.76
CA GLN A 156 -25.77 -89.39 21.94
C GLN A 156 -25.17 -90.09 20.71
N ALA A 157 -24.79 -89.39 19.65
CA ALA A 157 -24.15 -89.91 18.47
C ALA A 157 -22.62 -89.81 18.57
N ASP A 158 -21.94 -90.85 18.09
CA ASP A 158 -20.51 -90.81 17.87
C ASP A 158 -20.22 -90.03 16.60
N VAL A 159 -19.28 -89.09 16.70
CA VAL A 159 -18.92 -88.14 15.61
C VAL A 159 -17.63 -88.63 14.95
N TYR A 160 -17.70 -88.90 13.71
CA TYR A 160 -16.57 -89.31 12.86
C TYR A 160 -16.34 -88.31 11.73
N PHE A 161 -15.06 -88.14 11.35
CA PHE A 161 -14.68 -87.20 10.29
C PHE A 161 -14.05 -87.93 9.08
N GLU A 162 -14.55 -87.66 7.91
CA GLU A 162 -14.00 -88.09 6.63
C GLU A 162 -12.70 -87.32 6.37
N THR A 163 -11.60 -88.10 6.25
CA THR A 163 -10.25 -87.47 6.19
C THR A 163 -10.07 -86.55 4.99
N ASP A 164 -10.60 -86.89 3.84
CA ASP A 164 -10.45 -86.09 2.60
C ASP A 164 -11.17 -84.74 2.72
N LEU A 165 -12.38 -84.71 3.23
CA LEU A 165 -13.16 -83.54 3.40
C LEU A 165 -12.61 -82.68 4.58
N PHE A 166 -12.07 -83.33 5.62
CA PHE A 166 -11.34 -82.62 6.69
C PHE A 166 -10.13 -81.86 6.13
N MET A 167 -9.28 -82.53 5.35
CA MET A 167 -8.13 -81.95 4.72
C MET A 167 -8.51 -80.85 3.74
N ALA A 168 -9.59 -81.05 2.98
CA ALA A 168 -10.13 -79.97 2.10
C ALA A 168 -10.57 -78.74 2.88
N SER A 169 -11.27 -78.92 3.99
CA SER A 169 -11.69 -77.74 4.84
C SER A 169 -10.50 -76.97 5.38
N VAL A 170 -9.44 -77.65 5.80
CA VAL A 170 -8.19 -77.00 6.24
C VAL A 170 -7.51 -76.25 5.08
N ALA A 171 -7.47 -76.89 3.89
CA ALA A 171 -6.91 -76.22 2.73
C ALA A 171 -7.72 -74.97 2.31
N ILE A 172 -9.05 -75.05 2.39
CA ILE A 172 -9.94 -73.90 2.17
C ILE A 172 -9.67 -72.82 3.22
N ALA A 173 -9.48 -73.15 4.48
CA ALA A 173 -9.15 -72.17 5.56
C ALA A 173 -7.85 -71.42 5.26
N ILE A 174 -6.80 -72.14 4.83
CA ILE A 174 -5.51 -71.56 4.45
C ILE A 174 -5.66 -70.66 3.19
N GLY A 175 -6.37 -71.15 2.17
CA GLY A 175 -6.61 -70.40 0.96
C GLY A 175 -7.43 -69.11 1.16
N ALA A 176 -8.50 -69.23 1.98
CA ALA A 176 -9.31 -68.07 2.37
C ALA A 176 -8.52 -67.06 3.17
N SER A 177 -7.66 -67.55 4.11
CA SER A 177 -6.75 -66.67 4.91
C SER A 177 -5.72 -65.98 4.03
N LEU A 178 -5.16 -66.64 3.01
CA LEU A 178 -4.24 -66.06 2.05
C LEU A 178 -4.95 -64.96 1.24
N ALA A 179 -6.14 -65.28 0.71
CA ALA A 179 -6.95 -64.32 -0.04
C ALA A 179 -7.29 -63.09 0.84
N ALA A 180 -7.65 -63.29 2.11
CA ALA A 180 -7.94 -62.23 3.07
C ALA A 180 -6.74 -61.31 3.32
N LEU A 181 -5.56 -61.87 3.55
CA LEU A 181 -4.34 -61.13 3.80
C LEU A 181 -3.88 -60.34 2.56
N LEU A 182 -3.90 -60.97 1.38
CA LEU A 182 -3.54 -60.29 0.12
C LEU A 182 -4.51 -59.17 -0.25
N LEU A 183 -5.80 -59.42 -0.10
CA LEU A 183 -6.85 -58.47 -0.41
C LEU A 183 -6.82 -57.26 0.56
N SER A 184 -6.61 -57.51 1.84
CA SER A 184 -6.44 -56.48 2.85
C SER A 184 -5.19 -55.61 2.57
N SER A 185 -4.08 -56.24 2.15
CA SER A 185 -2.85 -55.53 1.78
C SER A 185 -3.04 -54.65 0.56
N TYR A 186 -3.75 -55.17 -0.46
CA TYR A 186 -4.06 -54.43 -1.70
C TYR A 186 -4.98 -53.23 -1.43
N LEU A 187 -5.96 -53.42 -0.55
CA LEU A 187 -6.94 -52.40 -0.21
C LEU A 187 -6.40 -51.30 0.75
N ARG A 188 -5.19 -51.45 1.29
CA ARG A 188 -4.62 -50.51 2.26
C ARG A 188 -4.28 -49.13 1.65
N THR A 189 -3.89 -49.05 0.37
CA THR A 189 -3.31 -47.85 -0.26
C THR A 189 -4.25 -47.07 -1.14
N GLY A 190 -5.50 -47.48 -1.29
CA GLY A 190 -6.46 -46.85 -2.18
C GLY A 190 -7.35 -45.82 -1.48
N ALA A 191 -7.82 -44.84 -2.24
CA ALA A 191 -8.79 -43.84 -1.78
C ALA A 191 -9.88 -43.64 -2.83
N GLY A 192 -11.08 -43.23 -2.39
CA GLY A 192 -12.20 -42.88 -3.28
C GLY A 192 -13.34 -43.90 -3.30
N VAL A 193 -14.41 -43.60 -4.08
CA VAL A 193 -15.66 -44.38 -4.12
C VAL A 193 -15.42 -45.78 -4.66
N PHE A 194 -14.57 -45.94 -5.67
CA PHE A 194 -14.22 -47.23 -6.25
C PHE A 194 -13.53 -48.14 -5.22
N HIS A 195 -12.69 -47.59 -4.37
CA HIS A 195 -12.02 -48.33 -3.30
C HIS A 195 -13.01 -48.85 -2.25
N GLN A 196 -14.04 -48.09 -1.90
CA GLN A 196 -15.12 -48.48 -0.99
C GLN A 196 -15.90 -49.66 -1.59
N LEU A 197 -16.26 -49.60 -2.88
CA LEU A 197 -16.94 -50.70 -3.58
C LEU A 197 -16.09 -51.99 -3.56
N LEU A 198 -14.78 -51.88 -3.75
CA LEU A 198 -13.86 -52.99 -3.71
C LEU A 198 -13.76 -53.62 -2.31
N LYS A 199 -13.86 -52.82 -1.24
CA LYS A 199 -13.96 -53.35 0.14
C LYS A 199 -15.22 -54.15 0.38
N TYR A 200 -16.38 -53.69 -0.13
CA TYR A 200 -17.62 -54.47 -0.05
C TYR A 200 -17.49 -55.82 -0.80
N ALA A 201 -16.97 -55.79 -2.02
CA ALA A 201 -16.73 -57.02 -2.79
C ALA A 201 -15.77 -57.97 -2.05
N ALA A 202 -14.68 -57.40 -1.46
CA ALA A 202 -13.73 -58.17 -0.67
C ALA A 202 -14.38 -58.82 0.57
N SER A 203 -15.23 -58.10 1.27
CA SER A 203 -15.93 -58.67 2.44
C SER A 203 -16.90 -59.79 2.08
N LEU A 204 -17.55 -59.71 0.91
CA LEU A 204 -18.40 -60.82 0.42
C LEU A 204 -17.58 -62.08 0.11
N VAL A 205 -16.41 -61.91 -0.53
CA VAL A 205 -15.51 -63.05 -0.82
C VAL A 205 -14.95 -63.66 0.45
N LEU A 206 -14.55 -62.86 1.42
CA LEU A 206 -14.07 -63.32 2.74
C LEU A 206 -15.15 -64.09 3.51
N GLY A 207 -16.39 -63.55 3.51
CA GLY A 207 -17.53 -64.24 4.12
C GLY A 207 -17.82 -65.59 3.45
N ALA A 208 -17.77 -65.67 2.14
CA ALA A 208 -17.93 -66.91 1.40
C ALA A 208 -16.82 -67.92 1.73
N GLY A 209 -15.56 -67.45 1.86
CA GLY A 209 -14.42 -68.30 2.26
C GLY A 209 -14.60 -68.95 3.63
N ILE A 210 -15.05 -68.14 4.61
CA ILE A 210 -15.32 -68.65 5.99
C ILE A 210 -16.43 -69.69 5.99
N LEU A 211 -17.54 -69.41 5.26
CA LEU A 211 -18.64 -70.36 5.18
C LEU A 211 -18.26 -71.64 4.44
N SER A 212 -17.52 -71.51 3.33
CA SER A 212 -17.07 -72.68 2.55
C SER A 212 -16.24 -73.64 3.42
N MET A 213 -15.30 -73.09 4.22
CA MET A 213 -14.52 -73.89 5.15
C MET A 213 -15.42 -74.59 6.17
N HIS A 214 -16.34 -73.84 6.78
CA HIS A 214 -17.25 -74.39 7.79
C HIS A 214 -18.12 -75.49 7.22
N PHE A 215 -18.81 -75.28 6.10
CA PHE A 215 -19.72 -76.28 5.52
C PHE A 215 -18.97 -77.49 4.92
N THR A 216 -17.74 -77.30 4.40
CA THR A 216 -16.88 -78.45 4.03
C THR A 216 -16.48 -79.26 5.27
N GLY A 217 -16.15 -78.62 6.39
CA GLY A 217 -15.90 -79.26 7.68
C GLY A 217 -17.13 -79.99 8.22
N MET A 218 -18.30 -79.35 8.11
CA MET A 218 -19.57 -79.98 8.50
C MET A 218 -19.91 -81.19 7.56
N ALA A 219 -19.61 -81.09 6.26
CA ALA A 219 -19.79 -82.21 5.34
C ALA A 219 -18.84 -83.42 5.63
N ALA A 220 -17.67 -83.11 6.19
CA ALA A 220 -16.75 -84.14 6.66
C ALA A 220 -17.30 -84.94 7.86
N MET A 221 -18.21 -84.33 8.64
CA MET A 221 -18.77 -84.91 9.83
C MET A 221 -19.83 -85.93 9.54
N ARG A 222 -19.70 -87.09 10.13
CA ARG A 222 -20.69 -88.21 10.07
C ARG A 222 -21.13 -88.57 11.47
N MET A 223 -22.44 -88.49 11.71
CA MET A 223 -23.03 -88.82 13.02
C MET A 223 -23.61 -90.22 12.96
N LEU A 224 -23.08 -91.09 13.77
CA LEU A 224 -23.48 -92.53 13.85
C LEU A 224 -24.12 -92.81 15.20
N VAL A 225 -25.25 -93.41 15.22
CA VAL A 225 -25.97 -93.79 16.43
C VAL A 225 -26.04 -95.32 16.46
N PRO A 226 -25.79 -95.99 17.58
CA PRO A 226 -25.94 -97.41 17.72
C PRO A 226 -27.34 -97.88 17.29
N ALA A 227 -27.42 -98.97 16.53
CA ALA A 227 -28.71 -99.53 16.10
C ALA A 227 -29.49 -99.99 17.34
N GLY A 228 -30.60 -99.33 17.62
CA GLY A 228 -31.42 -99.52 18.81
C GLY A 228 -31.46 -98.40 19.83
N ALA A 229 -30.77 -97.28 19.54
CA ALA A 229 -30.90 -96.03 20.26
C ALA A 229 -32.31 -95.49 20.18
N ASP A 230 -32.90 -95.13 21.33
CA ASP A 230 -34.25 -94.53 21.36
C ASP A 230 -34.21 -93.12 20.91
N LEU A 231 -34.61 -92.86 19.70
CA LEU A 231 -34.67 -91.54 19.07
C LEU A 231 -35.94 -90.76 19.49
N SER A 232 -36.78 -91.35 20.36
CA SER A 232 -38.06 -90.79 20.79
C SER A 232 -37.93 -89.91 22.10
N LEU A 233 -36.74 -89.75 22.63
CA LEU A 233 -36.53 -88.85 23.79
C LEU A 233 -36.83 -87.37 23.49
N PRO A 234 -37.45 -86.65 24.44
CA PRO A 234 -37.78 -85.28 24.22
C PRO A 234 -36.52 -84.43 23.86
N LEU A 235 -36.55 -83.77 22.81
CA LEU A 235 -35.54 -82.80 22.36
C LEU A 235 -35.53 -81.64 23.36
N ASP A 236 -34.87 -81.82 24.49
CA ASP A 236 -34.58 -80.71 25.38
C ASP A 236 -33.33 -79.96 24.85
N ASN A 237 -33.55 -79.35 23.68
CA ASN A 237 -32.54 -78.49 23.09
C ASN A 237 -32.62 -77.15 23.77
N ASN A 238 -31.64 -76.86 24.63
CA ASN A 238 -31.53 -75.52 25.22
C ASN A 238 -30.36 -74.75 24.59
N PRO A 239 -30.52 -74.30 23.34
CA PRO A 239 -29.49 -73.53 22.64
C PRO A 239 -29.46 -72.07 23.10
N ILE A 240 -30.25 -71.69 24.13
CA ILE A 240 -30.42 -70.27 24.56
C ILE A 240 -29.09 -69.69 25.00
N GLN A 241 -28.26 -70.39 25.75
CA GLN A 241 -26.96 -69.88 26.22
C GLN A 241 -26.01 -69.66 25.04
N LEU A 242 -25.93 -70.59 24.11
CA LEU A 242 -25.14 -70.41 22.90
C LEU A 242 -25.68 -69.29 22.02
N GLY A 243 -27.01 -69.26 21.80
CA GLY A 243 -27.67 -68.21 21.03
C GLY A 243 -27.46 -66.83 21.63
N LEU A 244 -27.54 -66.69 22.98
CA LEU A 244 -27.28 -65.42 23.67
C LEU A 244 -25.82 -64.99 23.52
N SER A 245 -24.84 -65.92 23.72
CA SER A 245 -23.41 -65.64 23.58
C SER A 245 -23.09 -65.17 22.15
N VAL A 246 -23.62 -65.86 21.15
CA VAL A 246 -23.44 -65.50 19.74
C VAL A 246 -24.06 -64.13 19.41
N ALA A 247 -25.28 -63.87 19.92
CA ALA A 247 -25.95 -62.58 19.75
C ALA A 247 -25.16 -61.44 20.35
N VAL A 248 -24.64 -61.56 21.58
CA VAL A 248 -23.81 -60.54 22.24
C VAL A 248 -22.53 -60.27 21.45
N ILE A 249 -21.81 -61.32 21.03
CA ILE A 249 -20.56 -61.15 20.28
C ILE A 249 -20.84 -60.52 18.92
N THR A 250 -21.90 -60.92 18.24
CA THR A 250 -22.30 -60.34 16.93
C THR A 250 -22.63 -58.86 17.08
N LEU A 251 -23.39 -58.46 18.13
CA LEU A 251 -23.69 -57.07 18.41
C LEU A 251 -22.44 -56.26 18.73
N LEU A 252 -21.49 -56.82 19.49
CA LEU A 252 -20.21 -56.15 19.76
C LEU A 252 -19.39 -55.96 18.47
N VAL A 253 -19.38 -56.96 17.57
CA VAL A 253 -18.69 -56.84 16.26
C VAL A 253 -19.31 -55.77 15.42
N ILE A 254 -20.62 -55.74 15.27
CA ILE A 254 -21.33 -54.71 14.48
C ILE A 254 -21.18 -53.35 15.15
N GLY A 255 -21.34 -53.26 16.49
CA GLY A 255 -21.22 -52.02 17.24
C GLY A 255 -19.82 -51.38 17.14
N SER A 256 -18.78 -52.22 17.21
CA SER A 256 -17.39 -51.73 17.06
C SER A 256 -17.12 -51.17 15.65
N SER A 257 -17.63 -51.86 14.62
CA SER A 257 -17.49 -51.41 13.23
C SER A 257 -18.21 -50.07 12.98
N VAL A 258 -19.44 -49.93 13.44
CA VAL A 258 -20.22 -48.67 13.32
C VAL A 258 -19.58 -47.54 14.12
N SER A 259 -19.14 -47.83 15.36
CA SER A 259 -18.47 -46.82 16.17
C SER A 259 -17.18 -46.31 15.54
N ALA A 260 -16.38 -47.20 14.95
CA ALA A 260 -15.18 -46.83 14.22
C ALA A 260 -15.47 -45.93 13.03
N ALA A 261 -16.50 -46.23 12.23
CA ALA A 261 -16.91 -45.45 11.09
C ALA A 261 -17.38 -44.03 11.47
N LEU A 262 -18.14 -43.93 12.58
CA LEU A 262 -18.60 -42.64 13.10
C LEU A 262 -17.46 -41.79 13.69
N ALA A 263 -16.51 -42.39 14.38
CA ALA A 263 -15.34 -41.72 14.89
C ALA A 263 -14.47 -41.13 13.79
N ASP A 264 -14.29 -41.85 12.70
CA ASP A 264 -13.54 -41.40 11.56
C ASP A 264 -14.20 -40.17 10.86
N LYS A 265 -15.50 -40.27 10.62
CA LYS A 265 -16.25 -39.16 10.03
C LYS A 265 -16.14 -37.88 10.89
N LYS A 266 -16.17 -38.02 12.22
CA LYS A 266 -16.02 -36.91 13.14
C LYS A 266 -14.61 -36.31 13.13
N LEU A 267 -13.59 -37.15 13.00
CA LEU A 267 -12.19 -36.71 12.93
C LEU A 267 -11.92 -35.95 11.63
N GLN A 268 -12.38 -36.47 10.49
CA GLN A 268 -12.24 -35.81 9.20
C GLN A 268 -12.95 -34.44 9.15
N HIS A 269 -14.10 -34.31 9.83
CA HIS A 269 -14.78 -33.02 9.95
C HIS A 269 -13.95 -32.02 10.73
N LYS A 270 -13.41 -32.42 11.89
CA LYS A 270 -12.56 -31.55 12.71
C LYS A 270 -11.30 -31.10 11.97
N GLU A 271 -10.65 -31.98 11.23
CA GLU A 271 -9.47 -31.61 10.43
C GLU A 271 -9.79 -30.58 9.34
N ARG A 272 -10.93 -30.76 8.66
CA ARG A 272 -11.38 -29.79 7.63
C ARG A 272 -11.67 -28.42 8.25
N ASP A 273 -12.37 -28.42 9.39
CA ASP A 273 -12.69 -27.17 10.10
C ASP A 273 -11.42 -26.47 10.57
N LEU A 274 -10.45 -27.22 11.12
CA LEU A 274 -9.16 -26.65 11.56
C LEU A 274 -8.36 -26.06 10.40
N ARG A 275 -8.31 -26.74 9.25
CA ARG A 275 -7.65 -26.19 8.04
C ARG A 275 -8.34 -24.92 7.56
N ARG A 276 -9.67 -24.89 7.61
CA ARG A 276 -10.45 -23.70 7.20
C ARG A 276 -10.20 -22.51 8.14
N VAL A 277 -10.18 -22.75 9.45
CA VAL A 277 -9.87 -21.70 10.44
C VAL A 277 -8.46 -21.16 10.26
N ASN A 278 -7.46 -22.03 10.07
CA ASN A 278 -6.08 -21.60 9.84
C ASN A 278 -5.91 -20.79 8.55
N ALA A 279 -6.62 -21.17 7.48
CA ALA A 279 -6.61 -20.41 6.24
C ALA A 279 -7.22 -19.01 6.43
N LEU A 280 -8.36 -18.92 7.11
CA LEU A 280 -9.02 -17.63 7.41
C LEU A 280 -8.18 -16.74 8.33
N LEU A 281 -7.49 -17.30 9.31
CA LEU A 281 -6.56 -16.54 10.17
C LEU A 281 -5.40 -15.96 9.37
N SER A 282 -4.81 -16.75 8.47
CA SER A 282 -3.74 -16.28 7.59
C SER A 282 -4.21 -15.16 6.65
N GLU A 283 -5.41 -15.28 6.09
CA GLU A 283 -6.01 -14.26 5.23
C GLU A 283 -6.32 -12.98 6.01
N LEU A 284 -6.84 -13.13 7.23
CA LEU A 284 -7.09 -11.99 8.14
C LEU A 284 -5.81 -11.26 8.52
N ASP A 285 -4.74 -11.98 8.84
CA ASP A 285 -3.45 -11.38 9.18
C ASP A 285 -2.85 -10.64 7.99
N GLN A 286 -2.94 -11.20 6.78
CA GLN A 286 -2.51 -10.53 5.55
C GLN A 286 -3.34 -9.27 5.27
N ALA A 287 -4.67 -9.37 5.40
CA ALA A 287 -5.56 -8.23 5.21
C ALA A 287 -5.28 -7.13 6.25
N ARG A 288 -5.04 -7.51 7.51
CA ARG A 288 -4.69 -6.58 8.59
C ARG A 288 -3.37 -5.88 8.32
N ALA A 289 -2.33 -6.61 7.91
CA ALA A 289 -1.03 -6.04 7.55
C ALA A 289 -1.15 -5.07 6.36
N SER A 290 -1.90 -5.45 5.32
CA SER A 290 -2.17 -4.60 4.16
C SER A 290 -2.94 -3.34 4.54
N LEU A 291 -3.99 -3.45 5.37
CA LEU A 291 -4.75 -2.31 5.86
C LEU A 291 -3.89 -1.36 6.71
N GLN A 292 -3.02 -1.88 7.57
CA GLN A 292 -2.09 -1.07 8.35
C GLN A 292 -1.09 -0.34 7.45
N GLN A 293 -0.60 -1.00 6.41
CA GLN A 293 0.32 -0.39 5.45
C GLN A 293 -0.35 0.77 4.70
N VAL A 294 -1.54 0.57 4.17
CA VAL A 294 -2.30 1.63 3.46
C VAL A 294 -2.73 2.75 4.42
N ALA A 295 -3.07 2.42 5.67
CA ALA A 295 -3.52 3.41 6.65
C ALA A 295 -2.41 4.38 7.09
N HIS A 296 -1.13 3.96 7.10
CA HIS A 296 -0.04 4.74 7.67
C HIS A 296 1.07 5.11 6.69
N PHE A 297 1.12 4.50 5.50
CA PHE A 297 2.18 4.75 4.52
C PHE A 297 1.62 5.30 3.21
N ASP A 298 2.43 6.09 2.51
CA ASP A 298 2.16 6.55 1.15
C ASP A 298 2.49 5.44 0.15
N ALA A 299 1.55 5.14 -0.74
CA ALA A 299 1.65 4.01 -1.66
C ALA A 299 2.77 4.18 -2.70
N LEU A 300 3.09 5.43 -3.08
CA LEU A 300 4.10 5.72 -4.11
C LEU A 300 5.52 5.69 -3.53
N THR A 301 5.74 6.38 -2.40
CA THR A 301 7.07 6.60 -1.85
C THR A 301 7.45 5.66 -0.72
N SER A 302 6.49 4.89 -0.20
CA SER A 302 6.65 4.03 0.99
C SER A 302 7.11 4.79 2.25
N LEU A 303 7.01 6.10 2.26
CA LEU A 303 7.15 6.93 3.44
C LEU A 303 5.86 6.91 4.26
N LEU A 304 5.88 7.42 5.49
CA LEU A 304 4.64 7.64 6.21
C LEU A 304 3.74 8.59 5.42
N ASN A 305 2.43 8.34 5.46
CA ASN A 305 1.45 9.31 5.02
C ASN A 305 1.15 10.32 6.15
N ARG A 306 0.36 11.33 5.87
CA ARG A 306 -0.04 12.36 6.84
C ARG A 306 -0.61 11.77 8.13
N ARG A 307 -1.41 10.71 8.03
CA ARG A 307 -2.03 10.05 9.20
C ARG A 307 -0.99 9.34 10.07
N GLY A 308 -0.11 8.56 9.44
CA GLY A 308 0.97 7.86 10.15
C GLY A 308 1.95 8.82 10.81
N PHE A 309 2.28 9.92 10.12
CA PHE A 309 3.12 10.98 10.67
C PHE A 309 2.48 11.65 11.90
N ASN A 310 1.23 12.08 11.79
CA ASN A 310 0.54 12.78 12.89
C ASN A 310 0.43 11.92 14.14
N GLN A 311 0.21 10.60 13.98
CA GLN A 311 0.18 9.68 15.12
C GLN A 311 1.54 9.66 15.85
N ILE A 312 2.63 9.39 15.13
CA ILE A 312 3.99 9.35 15.73
C ILE A 312 4.37 10.71 16.29
N PHE A 313 3.99 11.79 15.61
CA PHE A 313 4.28 13.14 16.06
C PHE A 313 3.60 13.46 17.39
N ALA A 314 2.31 13.12 17.55
CA ALA A 314 1.58 13.31 18.79
C ALA A 314 2.22 12.54 19.97
N GLU A 315 2.66 11.30 19.73
CA GLU A 315 3.38 10.49 20.71
C GLU A 315 4.70 11.18 21.14
N LYS A 316 5.49 11.66 20.16
CA LYS A 316 6.77 12.36 20.43
C LYS A 316 6.58 13.71 21.12
N VAL A 317 5.54 14.48 20.79
CA VAL A 317 5.22 15.74 21.49
C VAL A 317 4.91 15.45 22.96
N ALA A 318 4.07 14.44 23.24
CA ALA A 318 3.73 14.06 24.60
C ALA A 318 4.98 13.63 25.42
N GLU A 319 5.87 12.85 24.80
CA GLU A 319 7.14 12.42 25.40
C GLU A 319 8.05 13.62 25.73
N LYS A 320 8.21 14.56 24.78
CA LYS A 320 9.10 15.73 24.93
C LYS A 320 8.55 16.76 25.89
N THR A 321 7.23 16.93 25.96
CA THR A 321 6.60 17.81 26.94
C THR A 321 6.92 17.37 28.37
N ALA A 322 6.98 16.05 28.62
CA ALA A 322 7.35 15.49 29.91
C ALA A 322 8.87 15.60 30.22
N GLY A 323 9.73 15.56 29.17
CA GLY A 323 11.19 15.46 29.29
C GLY A 323 11.99 16.72 28.95
N HIS A 324 11.37 17.89 28.72
CA HIS A 324 12.02 19.17 28.35
C HIS A 324 12.97 19.08 27.13
N GLY A 325 12.61 18.30 26.10
CA GLY A 325 13.41 18.18 24.88
C GLY A 325 12.95 19.10 23.74
N MET A 326 13.85 19.40 22.82
CA MET A 326 13.53 20.18 21.60
C MET A 326 13.32 19.26 20.39
N MET A 327 12.43 19.68 19.50
CA MET A 327 12.20 19.04 18.19
C MET A 327 12.05 20.09 17.11
N ALA A 328 12.32 19.72 15.86
CA ALA A 328 12.02 20.55 14.71
C ALA A 328 11.09 19.80 13.75
N VAL A 329 10.10 20.50 13.25
CA VAL A 329 9.27 20.10 12.11
C VAL A 329 9.77 20.85 10.89
N ILE A 330 10.11 20.10 9.86
CA ILE A 330 10.61 20.63 8.60
C ILE A 330 9.56 20.28 7.54
N PHE A 331 8.87 21.28 7.02
CA PHE A 331 7.92 21.15 5.93
C PHE A 331 8.59 21.53 4.62
N LEU A 332 8.46 20.71 3.62
CA LEU A 332 9.21 20.80 2.37
C LEU A 332 8.28 20.63 1.18
N ASP A 333 8.49 21.44 0.15
CA ASP A 333 7.74 21.43 -1.10
C ASP A 333 8.71 21.50 -2.28
N ILE A 334 8.42 20.77 -3.36
CA ILE A 334 9.26 20.72 -4.55
C ILE A 334 8.89 21.88 -5.48
N ASP A 335 9.84 22.78 -5.70
CA ASP A 335 9.60 23.96 -6.52
C ASP A 335 9.23 23.57 -7.97
N HIS A 336 8.15 24.16 -8.49
CA HIS A 336 7.67 23.99 -9.85
C HIS A 336 7.27 22.55 -10.24
N PHE A 337 6.91 21.69 -9.29
CA PHE A 337 6.51 20.29 -9.55
C PHE A 337 5.37 20.18 -10.55
N LYS A 338 4.35 21.04 -10.48
CA LYS A 338 3.24 21.08 -11.42
C LYS A 338 3.72 21.22 -12.87
N ARG A 339 4.73 22.07 -13.12
CA ARG A 339 5.30 22.26 -14.45
C ARG A 339 5.95 20.99 -15.01
N ILE A 340 6.51 20.15 -14.14
CA ILE A 340 7.07 18.85 -14.54
C ILE A 340 5.94 17.91 -14.99
N ASN A 341 4.87 17.81 -14.19
CA ASN A 341 3.69 17.01 -14.54
C ASN A 341 3.07 17.48 -15.88
N ASP A 342 2.91 18.78 -16.04
CA ASP A 342 2.31 19.36 -17.24
C ASP A 342 3.19 19.15 -18.49
N SER A 343 4.52 19.10 -18.34
CA SER A 343 5.48 18.98 -19.43
C SER A 343 5.91 17.57 -19.79
N LEU A 344 6.00 16.65 -18.81
CA LEU A 344 6.54 15.30 -18.95
C LEU A 344 5.53 14.19 -18.58
N GLY A 345 4.34 14.57 -18.09
CA GLY A 345 3.30 13.64 -17.65
C GLY A 345 3.44 13.21 -16.19
N HIS A 346 2.35 12.66 -15.65
CA HIS A 346 2.25 12.25 -14.25
C HIS A 346 3.23 11.11 -13.89
N ASP A 347 3.51 10.19 -14.82
CA ASP A 347 4.45 9.08 -14.59
C ASP A 347 5.88 9.59 -14.30
N ALA A 348 6.31 10.66 -15.00
CA ALA A 348 7.60 11.31 -14.73
C ALA A 348 7.59 12.02 -13.36
N GLY A 349 6.47 12.64 -12.98
CA GLY A 349 6.29 13.22 -11.65
C GLY A 349 6.35 12.19 -10.53
N ASP A 350 5.73 11.05 -10.71
CA ASP A 350 5.75 9.93 -9.74
C ASP A 350 7.16 9.34 -9.58
N GLN A 351 7.88 9.18 -10.68
CA GLN A 351 9.28 8.78 -10.65
C GLN A 351 10.15 9.81 -9.91
N LEU A 352 9.96 11.10 -10.17
CA LEU A 352 10.63 12.19 -9.48
C LEU A 352 10.36 12.13 -7.96
N LEU A 353 9.12 12.02 -7.55
CA LEU A 353 8.72 11.93 -6.14
C LEU A 353 9.38 10.74 -5.43
N THR A 354 9.48 9.59 -6.11
CA THR A 354 10.12 8.39 -5.56
C THR A 354 11.63 8.61 -5.34
N VAL A 355 12.31 9.23 -6.31
CA VAL A 355 13.75 9.54 -6.20
C VAL A 355 14.00 10.55 -5.09
N LEU A 356 13.21 11.63 -5.04
CA LEU A 356 13.35 12.67 -4.02
C LEU A 356 13.02 12.17 -2.61
N ALA A 357 12.02 11.29 -2.47
CA ALA A 357 11.75 10.59 -1.21
C ALA A 357 12.97 9.79 -0.73
N GLY A 358 13.68 9.13 -1.65
CA GLY A 358 14.95 8.45 -1.38
C GLY A 358 16.05 9.40 -0.91
N HIS A 359 16.18 10.57 -1.55
CA HIS A 359 17.13 11.62 -1.15
C HIS A 359 16.84 12.15 0.24
N ILE A 360 15.58 12.42 0.58
CA ILE A 360 15.16 12.88 1.91
C ILE A 360 15.46 11.79 2.94
N LYS A 361 15.01 10.56 2.69
CA LYS A 361 15.23 9.43 3.60
C LYS A 361 16.70 9.15 3.86
N GLY A 362 17.55 9.27 2.84
CA GLY A 362 19.01 9.14 2.97
C GLY A 362 19.69 10.32 3.67
N SER A 363 18.98 11.43 3.85
CA SER A 363 19.50 12.63 4.52
C SER A 363 19.18 12.68 6.02
N VAL A 364 18.30 11.84 6.53
CA VAL A 364 17.87 11.81 7.94
C VAL A 364 18.45 10.61 8.69
N ARG A 365 18.36 10.61 10.02
CA ARG A 365 18.82 9.51 10.88
C ARG A 365 17.73 8.44 10.93
N SER A 366 18.03 7.21 10.46
CA SER A 366 17.05 6.13 10.24
C SER A 366 16.29 5.65 11.49
N HIS A 367 16.82 5.90 12.71
CA HIS A 367 16.20 5.40 13.95
C HIS A 367 15.52 6.46 14.80
N SER A 368 15.77 7.74 14.56
CA SER A 368 15.25 8.84 15.41
C SER A 368 14.32 9.78 14.66
N ASP A 369 14.57 9.97 13.37
CA ASP A 369 13.90 10.97 12.57
C ASP A 369 12.74 10.34 11.79
N VAL A 370 11.67 11.08 11.63
CA VAL A 370 10.44 10.63 10.97
C VAL A 370 10.26 11.39 9.67
N VAL A 371 10.02 10.69 8.59
CA VAL A 371 9.80 11.29 7.26
C VAL A 371 8.46 10.83 6.73
N ALA A 372 7.69 11.77 6.20
CA ALA A 372 6.39 11.52 5.61
C ALA A 372 6.19 12.31 4.31
N ARG A 373 5.31 11.80 3.46
CA ARG A 373 4.74 12.54 2.34
C ARG A 373 3.29 12.86 2.66
N PHE A 374 2.92 14.15 2.64
CA PHE A 374 1.58 14.60 3.02
C PHE A 374 0.60 14.56 1.85
N GLY A 375 1.10 14.68 0.63
CA GLY A 375 0.35 14.61 -0.62
C GLY A 375 1.05 15.43 -1.71
N GLY A 376 0.74 15.18 -2.98
CA GLY A 376 1.38 15.93 -4.07
C GLY A 376 2.91 15.94 -3.96
N ASP A 377 3.48 17.13 -3.85
CA ASP A 377 4.90 17.45 -3.73
C ASP A 377 5.35 17.84 -2.31
N GLU A 378 4.47 17.66 -1.31
CA GLU A 378 4.71 18.02 0.08
C GLU A 378 5.29 16.89 0.91
N PHE A 379 6.43 17.15 1.56
CA PHE A 379 7.06 16.25 2.51
C PHE A 379 7.19 16.91 3.89
N CYS A 380 7.10 16.09 4.93
CA CYS A 380 7.26 16.54 6.30
C CYS A 380 8.26 15.66 7.04
N ILE A 381 9.16 16.32 7.81
CA ILE A 381 10.21 15.65 8.54
C ILE A 381 10.15 16.13 10.01
N LEU A 382 10.19 15.18 10.93
CA LEU A 382 10.28 15.44 12.36
C LEU A 382 11.61 14.93 12.89
N ILE A 383 12.37 15.82 13.54
CA ILE A 383 13.67 15.46 14.11
C ILE A 383 13.78 15.91 15.56
N ASN A 384 14.53 15.13 16.35
CA ASN A 384 14.98 15.56 17.67
C ASN A 384 16.23 16.41 17.52
N ILE A 385 16.27 17.57 18.17
CA ILE A 385 17.38 18.51 18.11
C ILE A 385 17.79 18.96 19.52
N HIS A 386 19.03 19.40 19.65
CA HIS A 386 19.55 20.10 20.83
C HIS A 386 19.72 21.61 20.58
N HIS A 387 19.98 21.97 19.32
CA HIS A 387 20.15 23.36 18.90
C HIS A 387 19.45 23.59 17.56
N ARG A 388 18.96 24.83 17.39
CA ARG A 388 18.27 25.29 16.16
C ARG A 388 19.08 25.02 14.88
N ASP A 389 20.41 25.11 14.97
CA ASP A 389 21.28 24.93 13.81
C ASP A 389 21.32 23.51 13.27
N GLU A 390 20.99 22.48 14.07
CA GLU A 390 20.86 21.11 13.58
C GLU A 390 19.74 21.00 12.53
N ALA A 391 18.61 21.64 12.76
CA ALA A 391 17.51 21.68 11.79
C ALA A 391 17.91 22.44 10.53
N ARG A 392 18.64 23.56 10.67
CA ARG A 392 19.18 24.33 9.55
C ARG A 392 20.13 23.50 8.69
N HIS A 393 21.09 22.83 9.32
CA HIS A 393 22.06 21.99 8.60
C HIS A 393 21.41 20.82 7.88
N LEU A 394 20.38 20.19 8.49
CA LEU A 394 19.63 19.15 7.81
C LEU A 394 18.89 19.70 6.60
N ALA A 395 18.18 20.81 6.75
CA ALA A 395 17.46 21.45 5.66
C ALA A 395 18.40 21.83 4.50
N GLN A 396 19.56 22.44 4.81
CA GLN A 396 20.57 22.77 3.81
C GLN A 396 21.13 21.52 3.10
N ARG A 397 21.38 20.42 3.83
CA ARG A 397 21.81 19.15 3.25
C ARG A 397 20.76 18.57 2.30
N ILE A 398 19.49 18.63 2.68
CA ILE A 398 18.39 18.21 1.81
C ILE A 398 18.33 19.07 0.56
N MET A 399 18.37 20.42 0.69
CA MET A 399 18.37 21.33 -0.44
C MET A 399 19.55 21.08 -1.39
N HIS A 400 20.72 20.77 -0.86
CA HIS A 400 21.90 20.43 -1.67
C HIS A 400 21.69 19.11 -2.43
N LYS A 401 21.16 18.10 -1.73
CA LYS A 401 20.87 16.78 -2.31
C LYS A 401 19.80 16.84 -3.39
N MET A 402 18.81 17.72 -3.25
CA MET A 402 17.77 17.96 -4.25
C MET A 402 18.32 18.55 -5.56
N LYS A 403 19.46 19.28 -5.49
CA LYS A 403 20.13 19.85 -6.67
C LYS A 403 20.98 18.84 -7.45
N GLU A 404 21.13 17.60 -6.97
CA GLU A 404 21.80 16.56 -7.75
C GLU A 404 20.97 16.27 -9.02
N PRO A 405 21.62 16.20 -10.19
CA PRO A 405 20.90 15.96 -11.43
C PRO A 405 20.17 14.60 -11.41
N ILE A 406 18.89 14.62 -11.70
CA ILE A 406 18.03 13.44 -11.80
C ILE A 406 17.74 13.17 -13.27
N GLU A 407 17.81 11.92 -13.69
CA GLU A 407 17.42 11.51 -15.03
C GLU A 407 15.92 11.16 -15.07
N LEU A 408 15.15 11.96 -15.79
CA LEU A 408 13.71 11.79 -15.94
C LEU A 408 13.37 11.77 -17.44
N ALA A 409 12.70 10.73 -17.90
CA ALA A 409 12.30 10.57 -19.30
C ALA A 409 13.47 10.84 -20.29
N GLY A 410 14.70 10.38 -19.95
CA GLY A 410 15.91 10.56 -20.77
C GLY A 410 16.50 11.97 -20.74
N ARG A 411 16.08 12.83 -19.83
CA ARG A 411 16.59 14.20 -19.64
C ARG A 411 17.18 14.36 -18.25
N ARG A 412 18.34 15.03 -18.17
CA ARG A 412 18.93 15.44 -16.89
C ARG A 412 18.28 16.73 -16.41
N MET A 413 17.69 16.68 -15.22
CA MET A 413 17.01 17.81 -14.60
C MET A 413 17.54 18.05 -13.19
N VAL A 414 17.58 19.33 -12.80
CA VAL A 414 17.93 19.76 -11.45
C VAL A 414 16.69 20.32 -10.80
N MET A 415 16.37 19.85 -9.60
CA MET A 415 15.20 20.31 -8.85
C MET A 415 15.64 21.18 -7.68
N THR A 416 14.78 22.10 -7.30
CA THR A 416 14.94 22.86 -6.08
C THR A 416 13.77 22.62 -5.14
N THR A 417 13.94 22.99 -3.89
CA THR A 417 12.91 22.82 -2.86
C THR A 417 12.88 24.03 -1.95
N SER A 418 11.69 24.41 -1.55
CA SER A 418 11.44 25.39 -0.51
C SER A 418 11.17 24.69 0.81
N ILE A 419 11.67 25.22 1.91
CA ILE A 419 11.60 24.59 3.23
C ILE A 419 11.13 25.59 4.28
N GLY A 420 10.14 25.17 5.09
CA GLY A 420 9.71 25.86 6.30
C GLY A 420 10.03 25.05 7.54
N ILE A 421 10.51 25.69 8.59
CA ILE A 421 10.95 25.05 9.84
C ILE A 421 10.23 25.67 11.03
N SER A 422 9.63 24.82 11.87
CA SER A 422 9.13 25.22 13.19
C SER A 422 9.79 24.43 14.32
N LEU A 423 9.89 25.02 15.48
CA LEU A 423 10.61 24.48 16.63
C LEU A 423 9.66 24.25 17.81
N PHE A 424 9.68 23.03 18.38
CA PHE A 424 9.04 22.74 19.64
C PHE A 424 10.03 23.03 20.80
N PRO A 425 9.65 23.72 21.88
CA PRO A 425 8.31 24.23 22.17
C PRO A 425 8.07 25.67 21.72
N ASP A 426 9.05 26.34 21.10
CA ASP A 426 9.08 27.80 20.88
C ASP A 426 7.96 28.29 19.93
N ASP A 427 7.67 27.52 18.87
CA ASP A 427 6.73 27.88 17.80
C ASP A 427 5.36 27.22 17.92
N GLY A 428 5.18 26.32 18.91
CA GLY A 428 3.94 25.65 19.22
C GLY A 428 4.12 24.51 20.21
N LEU A 429 3.03 24.16 20.90
CA LEU A 429 2.99 23.09 21.90
C LEU A 429 2.24 21.83 21.39
N THR A 430 1.53 21.96 20.29
CA THR A 430 0.75 20.88 19.67
C THR A 430 1.26 20.56 18.28
N CYS A 431 0.96 19.33 17.84
CA CYS A 431 1.26 18.88 16.46
C CYS A 431 0.65 19.84 15.42
N GLU A 432 -0.59 20.24 15.62
CA GLU A 432 -1.32 21.12 14.71
C GLU A 432 -0.71 22.51 14.62
N GLU A 433 -0.34 23.10 15.76
CA GLU A 433 0.34 24.40 15.80
C GLU A 433 1.68 24.36 15.07
N LEU A 434 2.50 23.35 15.35
CA LEU A 434 3.84 23.21 14.74
C LEU A 434 3.78 22.95 13.24
N LEU A 435 2.83 22.16 12.76
CA LEU A 435 2.61 21.98 11.33
C LEU A 435 2.17 23.29 10.66
N LYS A 436 1.25 24.03 11.28
CA LYS A 436 0.77 25.31 10.77
C LYS A 436 1.88 26.36 10.73
N THR A 437 2.73 26.43 11.75
CA THR A 437 3.84 27.39 11.79
C THR A 437 4.96 27.01 10.81
N ALA A 438 5.22 25.71 10.59
CA ALA A 438 6.14 25.24 9.56
C ALA A 438 5.63 25.56 8.15
N ASP A 439 4.33 25.44 7.90
CA ASP A 439 3.71 25.77 6.62
C ASP A 439 3.79 27.29 6.32
N LEU A 440 3.54 28.13 7.32
CA LEU A 440 3.74 29.59 7.19
C LEU A 440 5.20 29.94 6.86
N ALA A 441 6.16 29.24 7.45
CA ALA A 441 7.57 29.45 7.14
C ALA A 441 7.92 28.95 5.72
N LEU A 442 7.29 27.85 5.25
CA LEU A 442 7.42 27.35 3.88
C LEU A 442 6.86 28.35 2.87
N TYR A 443 5.68 28.91 3.16
CA TYR A 443 5.08 29.94 2.31
C TYR A 443 6.05 31.11 2.12
N GLN A 444 6.69 31.58 3.20
CA GLN A 444 7.71 32.64 3.09
C GLN A 444 8.90 32.22 2.23
N SER A 445 9.32 30.95 2.28
CA SER A 445 10.42 30.47 1.45
C SER A 445 10.05 30.52 -0.04
N LYS A 446 8.79 30.21 -0.37
CA LYS A 446 8.26 30.31 -1.73
C LYS A 446 8.17 31.77 -2.21
N ASP A 447 7.71 32.68 -1.34
CA ASP A 447 7.55 34.10 -1.63
C ASP A 447 8.91 34.83 -1.79
N ALA A 448 9.92 34.42 -1.02
CA ALA A 448 11.28 34.94 -1.11
C ALA A 448 12.07 34.51 -2.36
N GLY A 449 11.40 33.92 -3.36
CA GLY A 449 12.03 33.51 -4.64
C GLY A 449 12.31 32.01 -4.74
N ARG A 450 11.72 31.18 -3.85
CA ARG A 450 11.91 29.70 -3.81
C ARG A 450 13.34 29.28 -3.50
N ASN A 451 13.65 27.98 -3.60
CA ASN A 451 14.99 27.42 -3.36
C ASN A 451 15.64 28.00 -2.07
N SER A 452 14.87 28.15 -1.02
CA SER A 452 15.27 28.80 0.24
C SER A 452 14.69 28.07 1.43
N LEU A 453 15.23 28.33 2.61
CA LEU A 453 14.70 27.83 3.88
C LEU A 453 14.41 28.99 4.85
N ASN A 454 13.29 28.91 5.51
CA ASN A 454 12.93 29.88 6.54
C ASN A 454 12.48 29.18 7.82
N PHE A 455 12.84 29.77 8.96
CA PHE A 455 12.28 29.40 10.25
C PHE A 455 11.04 30.24 10.51
N PHE A 456 10.07 29.63 11.17
CA PHE A 456 8.94 30.41 11.65
C PHE A 456 9.41 31.55 12.58
N SER A 457 8.73 32.69 12.47
CA SER A 457 8.81 33.78 13.42
C SER A 457 7.41 34.37 13.61
N SER A 458 7.12 34.92 14.77
CA SER A 458 5.82 35.51 15.08
C SER A 458 5.42 36.61 14.09
N ASN A 459 6.40 37.33 13.53
CA ASN A 459 6.19 38.36 12.51
C ASN A 459 5.58 37.79 11.22
N LEU A 460 5.86 36.51 10.88
CA LEU A 460 5.31 35.86 9.69
C LEU A 460 3.81 35.66 9.79
N LYS A 461 3.32 35.26 10.97
CA LYS A 461 1.89 35.08 11.20
C LYS A 461 1.13 36.40 11.01
N THR A 462 1.70 37.49 11.56
CA THR A 462 1.14 38.81 11.39
C THR A 462 1.16 39.26 9.93
N ARG A 463 2.27 39.00 9.21
CA ARG A 463 2.43 39.38 7.80
C ARG A 463 1.45 38.58 6.91
N ALA A 464 1.34 37.27 7.06
CA ALA A 464 0.41 36.46 6.29
C ALA A 464 -1.06 36.87 6.50
N PHE A 465 -1.42 37.23 7.74
CA PHE A 465 -2.74 37.77 8.05
C PHE A 465 -3.01 39.10 7.37
N LEU A 466 -2.01 40.01 7.39
CA LEU A 466 -2.09 41.32 6.72
C LEU A 466 -2.18 41.13 5.18
N GLU A 467 -1.43 40.21 4.58
CA GLU A 467 -1.47 39.90 3.14
C GLU A 467 -2.86 39.41 2.69
N LEU A 468 -3.49 38.54 3.49
CA LEU A 468 -4.84 38.08 3.20
C LEU A 468 -5.88 39.22 3.26
N GLN A 469 -5.74 40.10 4.28
CA GLN A 469 -6.61 41.27 4.38
C GLN A 469 -6.40 42.23 3.22
N LEU A 470 -5.14 42.51 2.86
CA LEU A 470 -4.81 43.38 1.74
C LEU A 470 -5.30 42.83 0.41
N GLU A 471 -5.28 41.49 0.18
CA GLU A 471 -5.86 40.87 -1.00
C GLU A 471 -7.35 41.18 -1.14
N GLU A 472 -8.13 40.92 -0.07
CA GLU A 472 -9.58 41.18 -0.07
C GLU A 472 -9.88 42.67 -0.32
N GLN A 473 -9.11 43.53 0.31
CA GLN A 473 -9.27 44.98 0.19
C GLN A 473 -8.85 45.50 -1.20
N LEU A 474 -7.78 44.95 -1.80
CA LEU A 474 -7.34 45.28 -3.16
C LEU A 474 -8.40 44.87 -4.20
N ARG A 475 -8.96 43.70 -4.05
CA ARG A 475 -10.07 43.21 -4.88
C ARG A 475 -11.28 44.14 -4.82
N ALA A 476 -11.55 44.72 -3.63
CA ALA A 476 -12.59 45.71 -3.48
C ALA A 476 -12.24 47.08 -4.07
N ALA A 477 -10.96 47.51 -3.96
CA ALA A 477 -10.46 48.75 -4.55
C ALA A 477 -10.54 48.75 -6.09
N LEU A 478 -10.19 47.64 -6.73
CA LEU A 478 -10.30 47.43 -8.18
C LEU A 478 -11.75 47.55 -8.68
N ARG A 479 -12.73 47.19 -7.87
CA ARG A 479 -14.17 47.26 -8.23
C ARG A 479 -14.80 48.62 -8.06
N GLY A 480 -14.03 49.73 -7.89
CA GLY A 480 -14.53 51.06 -8.01
C GLY A 480 -14.64 51.89 -6.74
N ARG A 481 -13.79 51.62 -5.73
CA ARG A 481 -13.75 52.42 -4.48
C ARG A 481 -12.90 53.71 -4.57
N ASN A 482 -12.38 54.11 -5.76
CA ASN A 482 -11.47 55.25 -5.95
C ASN A 482 -10.28 55.29 -4.99
N GLU A 483 -9.81 54.13 -4.57
CA GLU A 483 -8.67 54.03 -3.64
C GLU A 483 -7.34 53.89 -4.41
N LEU A 484 -7.36 53.45 -5.65
CA LEU A 484 -6.19 53.43 -6.52
C LEU A 484 -5.97 54.78 -7.16
N VAL A 485 -4.73 55.26 -7.15
CA VAL A 485 -4.33 56.53 -7.75
C VAL A 485 -3.01 56.37 -8.49
N LEU A 486 -2.79 57.19 -9.54
CA LEU A 486 -1.52 57.22 -10.23
C LEU A 486 -0.69 58.43 -9.77
N PHE A 487 0.58 58.16 -9.55
CA PHE A 487 1.61 59.17 -9.41
C PHE A 487 2.49 59.12 -10.66
N TYR A 488 3.08 60.26 -11.00
CA TYR A 488 3.83 60.43 -12.24
C TYR A 488 5.24 60.89 -11.93
N GLN A 489 6.23 60.19 -12.47
CA GLN A 489 7.62 60.57 -12.36
C GLN A 489 8.14 61.10 -13.69
N PRO A 490 8.76 62.34 -13.72
CA PRO A 490 9.26 62.91 -14.95
C PRO A 490 10.53 62.21 -15.44
N ILE A 491 10.58 62.00 -16.77
CA ILE A 491 11.74 61.50 -17.49
C ILE A 491 12.26 62.65 -18.35
N PHE A 492 13.49 63.00 -18.17
CA PHE A 492 14.14 64.17 -18.76
C PHE A 492 14.96 63.78 -20.00
N ASP A 493 14.71 64.42 -21.09
CA ASP A 493 15.46 64.25 -22.32
C ASP A 493 16.75 65.08 -22.25
N MET A 494 17.88 64.42 -22.26
CA MET A 494 19.19 65.03 -22.10
C MET A 494 19.63 65.80 -23.35
N LYS A 495 19.06 65.50 -24.55
CA LYS A 495 19.33 66.19 -25.79
C LYS A 495 18.48 67.46 -25.93
N LEU A 496 17.20 67.37 -25.61
CA LEU A 496 16.26 68.47 -25.71
C LEU A 496 16.26 69.42 -24.51
N GLY A 497 16.83 68.94 -23.40
CA GLY A 497 16.87 69.72 -22.15
C GLY A 497 15.49 69.95 -21.52
N LYS A 498 14.53 69.08 -21.75
CA LYS A 498 13.17 69.19 -21.22
C LYS A 498 12.59 67.84 -20.85
N VAL A 499 11.56 67.85 -20.00
CA VAL A 499 10.77 66.67 -19.70
C VAL A 499 9.89 66.34 -20.89
N THR A 500 10.03 65.13 -21.45
CA THR A 500 9.27 64.68 -22.62
C THR A 500 8.45 63.41 -22.33
N ARG A 501 8.73 62.75 -21.21
CA ARG A 501 8.03 61.52 -20.80
C ARG A 501 7.66 61.56 -19.34
N LEU A 502 6.63 60.83 -18.97
CA LEU A 502 6.20 60.55 -17.59
C LEU A 502 6.03 59.09 -17.40
N GLU A 503 6.51 58.54 -16.30
CA GLU A 503 6.18 57.17 -15.89
C GLU A 503 5.01 57.19 -14.95
N ALA A 504 3.96 56.38 -15.24
CA ALA A 504 2.79 56.19 -14.39
C ALA A 504 3.05 55.10 -13.36
N LEU A 505 3.05 55.50 -12.11
CA LEU A 505 3.35 54.62 -10.94
C LEU A 505 2.12 54.51 -10.08
N VAL A 506 1.53 53.31 -9.99
CA VAL A 506 0.33 53.07 -9.17
C VAL A 506 0.64 53.27 -7.70
N ARG A 507 -0.32 53.82 -6.95
CA ARG A 507 -0.32 53.94 -5.50
C ARG A 507 -1.70 53.53 -5.00
N TRP A 508 -1.76 53.02 -3.78
CA TRP A 508 -3.04 52.64 -3.18
C TRP A 508 -3.30 53.51 -1.95
N GLN A 509 -4.29 54.43 -2.05
CA GLN A 509 -4.77 55.26 -0.97
C GLN A 509 -5.64 54.41 -0.04
N HIS A 510 -4.98 53.64 0.82
CA HIS A 510 -5.65 52.67 1.66
C HIS A 510 -6.33 53.38 2.85
N PRO A 511 -7.62 53.03 3.17
CA PRO A 511 -8.37 53.71 4.25
C PRO A 511 -7.71 53.65 5.64
N GLN A 512 -7.00 52.58 5.94
CA GLN A 512 -6.39 52.34 7.26
C GLN A 512 -4.87 52.50 7.27
N HIS A 513 -4.18 52.24 6.14
CA HIS A 513 -2.72 52.25 6.05
C HIS A 513 -2.15 53.47 5.34
N GLY A 514 -3.02 54.40 4.91
CA GLY A 514 -2.57 55.58 4.14
C GLY A 514 -2.13 55.22 2.73
N LEU A 515 -1.15 56.00 2.20
CA LEU A 515 -0.66 55.79 0.85
C LEU A 515 0.34 54.61 0.81
N LEU A 516 -0.08 53.51 0.22
CA LEU A 516 0.75 52.32 0.04
C LEU A 516 1.53 52.37 -1.27
N ALA A 517 2.82 52.03 -1.21
CA ALA A 517 3.70 51.89 -2.37
C ALA A 517 3.48 50.53 -3.06
N PRO A 518 3.86 50.37 -4.32
CA PRO A 518 3.67 49.14 -5.12
C PRO A 518 4.20 47.86 -4.48
N ASP A 519 5.37 47.93 -3.83
CA ASP A 519 6.02 46.79 -3.17
C ASP A 519 5.13 46.09 -2.11
N ARG A 520 4.12 46.84 -1.61
CA ARG A 520 3.22 46.29 -0.57
C ARG A 520 2.05 45.49 -1.11
N PHE A 521 1.68 45.64 -2.38
CA PHE A 521 0.47 45.04 -2.93
C PHE A 521 0.62 44.43 -4.33
N ILE A 522 1.67 44.79 -5.10
CA ILE A 522 1.87 44.20 -6.45
C ILE A 522 2.09 42.67 -6.35
N GLY A 523 2.98 42.23 -5.43
CA GLY A 523 3.19 40.78 -5.25
C GLY A 523 1.91 40.04 -4.82
N ILE A 524 1.05 40.70 -4.01
CA ILE A 524 -0.27 40.16 -3.66
C ILE A 524 -1.16 40.05 -4.90
N ALA A 525 -1.16 41.08 -5.76
CA ALA A 525 -1.93 41.07 -7.00
C ALA A 525 -1.47 39.98 -7.97
N GLU A 526 -0.16 39.78 -8.10
CA GLU A 526 0.43 38.71 -8.97
C GLU A 526 0.09 37.32 -8.47
N ASN A 527 0.33 37.03 -7.18
CA ASN A 527 0.10 35.73 -6.58
C ASN A 527 -1.37 35.30 -6.59
N ASN A 528 -2.29 36.29 -6.57
CA ASN A 528 -3.74 36.04 -6.51
C ASN A 528 -4.48 36.33 -7.83
N GLY A 529 -3.74 36.56 -8.94
CA GLY A 529 -4.30 36.78 -10.28
C GLY A 529 -5.06 38.09 -10.46
N LEU A 530 -4.86 39.06 -9.55
CA LEU A 530 -5.48 40.40 -9.62
C LEU A 530 -4.68 41.37 -10.49
N ILE A 531 -3.43 41.00 -10.85
CA ILE A 531 -2.52 41.91 -11.55
C ILE A 531 -3.05 42.31 -12.93
N ALA A 532 -3.78 41.43 -13.63
CA ALA A 532 -4.36 41.71 -14.89
C ALA A 532 -5.43 42.82 -14.83
N GLU A 533 -6.28 42.77 -13.80
CA GLU A 533 -7.29 43.83 -13.58
C GLU A 533 -6.62 45.16 -13.17
N LEU A 534 -5.54 45.06 -12.38
CA LEU A 534 -4.77 46.23 -11.94
C LEU A 534 -4.08 46.93 -13.14
N ASP A 535 -3.38 46.19 -14.00
CA ASP A 535 -2.71 46.72 -15.19
C ASP A 535 -3.73 47.34 -16.13
N HIS A 536 -4.89 46.72 -16.34
CA HIS A 536 -5.95 47.29 -17.13
C HIS A 536 -6.46 48.61 -16.56
N TRP A 537 -6.65 48.68 -15.24
CA TRP A 537 -7.04 49.92 -14.57
C TRP A 537 -5.96 50.99 -14.73
N VAL A 538 -4.68 50.67 -14.50
CA VAL A 538 -3.54 51.61 -14.65
C VAL A 538 -3.46 52.16 -16.09
N LEU A 539 -3.54 51.26 -17.10
CA LEU A 539 -3.49 51.67 -18.51
C LEU A 539 -4.60 52.65 -18.85
N ARG A 540 -5.83 52.39 -18.45
CA ARG A 540 -6.97 53.28 -18.75
C ARG A 540 -6.82 54.61 -18.05
N GLN A 541 -6.42 54.62 -16.77
CA GLN A 541 -6.25 55.84 -16.01
C GLN A 541 -5.07 56.65 -16.53
N ALA A 542 -3.94 56.02 -16.90
CA ALA A 542 -2.77 56.71 -17.46
C ALA A 542 -3.10 57.39 -18.82
N CYS A 543 -3.84 56.71 -19.69
CA CYS A 543 -4.32 57.29 -20.96
C CYS A 543 -5.27 58.48 -20.73
N HIS A 544 -6.19 58.34 -19.76
CA HIS A 544 -7.12 59.41 -19.42
C HIS A 544 -6.37 60.64 -18.88
N ASP A 545 -5.42 60.44 -17.95
CA ASP A 545 -4.65 61.54 -17.33
C ASP A 545 -3.71 62.20 -18.35
N LEU A 546 -3.18 61.43 -19.31
CA LEU A 546 -2.42 61.99 -20.46
C LEU A 546 -3.31 62.88 -21.35
N SER A 547 -4.59 62.56 -21.51
CA SER A 547 -5.56 63.39 -22.22
C SER A 547 -5.75 64.72 -21.47
N LEU A 548 -5.93 64.68 -20.15
CA LEU A 548 -6.07 65.90 -19.31
C LEU A 548 -4.82 66.78 -19.36
N LEU A 549 -3.61 66.18 -19.45
CA LEU A 549 -2.37 66.95 -19.63
C LEU A 549 -2.29 67.57 -21.03
N SER A 550 -2.81 66.89 -22.06
CA SER A 550 -2.89 67.41 -23.43
C SER A 550 -3.79 68.65 -23.47
N ASP A 551 -4.95 68.62 -22.82
CA ASP A 551 -5.88 69.75 -22.74
C ASP A 551 -5.23 70.98 -22.03
N ARG A 552 -4.25 70.72 -21.16
CA ARG A 552 -3.44 71.77 -20.49
C ARG A 552 -2.24 72.25 -21.34
N GLY A 553 -2.12 71.82 -22.59
CA GLY A 553 -1.08 72.23 -23.55
C GLY A 553 0.15 71.33 -23.65
N TYR A 554 0.17 70.24 -22.94
CA TYR A 554 1.32 69.27 -22.95
C TYR A 554 1.09 68.18 -24.02
N THR A 555 0.95 68.54 -25.27
CA THR A 555 0.59 67.62 -26.37
C THR A 555 1.73 66.73 -26.80
N GLU A 556 2.98 67.00 -26.44
CA GLU A 556 4.18 66.25 -26.82
C GLU A 556 4.60 65.18 -25.78
N LEU A 557 3.97 65.17 -24.55
CA LEU A 557 4.33 64.24 -23.51
C LEU A 557 3.97 62.80 -23.88
N THR A 558 4.85 61.84 -23.62
CA THR A 558 4.64 60.41 -23.71
C THR A 558 4.44 59.86 -22.30
N MET A 559 3.51 58.91 -22.17
CA MET A 559 3.23 58.18 -20.91
C MET A 559 3.80 56.79 -20.95
N ALA A 560 4.67 56.45 -20.03
CA ALA A 560 5.19 55.13 -19.84
C ALA A 560 4.33 54.38 -18.78
N VAL A 561 3.97 53.16 -19.08
CA VAL A 561 3.09 52.32 -18.23
C VAL A 561 3.69 50.91 -18.08
N ASN A 562 3.85 50.45 -16.87
CA ASN A 562 4.32 49.11 -16.57
C ASN A 562 3.31 48.04 -16.92
N CYS A 563 3.79 46.90 -17.46
CA CYS A 563 2.99 45.74 -17.84
C CYS A 563 3.55 44.46 -17.22
N SER A 564 2.70 43.74 -16.52
CA SER A 564 3.06 42.50 -15.88
C SER A 564 3.29 41.34 -16.85
N ALA A 565 4.11 40.36 -16.42
CA ALA A 565 4.36 39.14 -17.21
C ALA A 565 3.08 38.35 -17.52
N LEU A 566 2.10 38.38 -16.62
CA LEU A 566 0.83 37.67 -16.81
C LEU A 566 -0.01 38.29 -17.91
N ASN A 567 0.03 39.59 -18.08
CA ASN A 567 -0.68 40.29 -19.16
C ASN A 567 -0.02 40.05 -20.54
N LEU A 568 1.28 39.91 -20.60
CA LEU A 568 2.00 39.56 -21.84
C LEU A 568 1.70 38.13 -22.32
N ALA A 569 1.08 37.29 -21.49
CA ALA A 569 0.64 35.93 -21.87
C ALA A 569 -0.82 35.91 -22.39
N ARG A 570 -1.51 37.07 -22.42
CA ARG A 570 -2.94 37.18 -22.82
C ARG A 570 -3.06 37.73 -24.24
N ASP A 571 -3.81 37.07 -25.10
CA ASP A 571 -4.01 37.48 -26.49
C ASP A 571 -4.81 38.79 -26.60
N GLU A 572 -5.64 39.12 -25.60
CA GLU A 572 -6.53 40.30 -25.61
C GLU A 572 -5.80 41.62 -25.28
N MET A 573 -4.53 41.60 -24.87
CA MET A 573 -3.80 42.79 -24.42
C MET A 573 -3.70 43.89 -25.46
N ALA A 574 -3.50 43.53 -26.75
CA ALA A 574 -3.43 44.52 -27.87
C ALA A 574 -4.77 45.24 -28.06
N ASP A 575 -5.89 44.52 -27.97
CA ASP A 575 -7.24 45.09 -28.08
C ASP A 575 -7.56 46.00 -26.88
N GLU A 576 -7.13 45.64 -25.69
CA GLU A 576 -7.30 46.44 -24.46
C GLU A 576 -6.53 47.77 -24.58
N ILE A 577 -5.29 47.73 -25.10
CA ILE A 577 -4.49 48.95 -25.37
C ILE A 577 -5.20 49.85 -26.39
N GLU A 578 -5.63 49.27 -27.51
CA GLU A 578 -6.35 50.04 -28.57
C GLU A 578 -7.63 50.68 -28.00
N ALA A 579 -8.39 49.95 -27.19
CA ALA A 579 -9.61 50.46 -26.56
C ALA A 579 -9.31 51.62 -25.60
N ALA A 580 -8.26 51.52 -24.78
CA ALA A 580 -7.85 52.57 -23.85
C ALA A 580 -7.41 53.84 -24.55
N LEU A 581 -6.60 53.72 -25.62
CA LEU A 581 -6.15 54.86 -26.44
C LEU A 581 -7.33 55.54 -27.15
N ARG A 582 -8.23 54.76 -27.73
CA ARG A 582 -9.43 55.25 -28.42
C ARG A 582 -10.36 56.00 -27.45
N PHE A 583 -10.57 55.42 -26.24
CA PHE A 583 -11.40 56.06 -25.22
C PHE A 583 -10.85 57.41 -24.77
N ALA A 584 -9.53 57.51 -24.56
CA ALA A 584 -8.87 58.71 -24.14
C ALA A 584 -8.58 59.74 -25.25
N GLY A 585 -8.75 59.36 -26.51
CA GLY A 585 -8.45 60.18 -27.68
C GLY A 585 -6.95 60.48 -27.89
N ILE A 586 -6.08 59.56 -27.41
CA ILE A 586 -4.62 59.72 -27.44
C ILE A 586 -4.02 58.95 -28.60
N ALA A 587 -3.05 59.58 -29.30
CA ALA A 587 -2.27 58.91 -30.34
C ALA A 587 -1.40 57.79 -29.74
N ALA A 588 -1.37 56.61 -30.39
CA ALA A 588 -0.62 55.43 -29.88
C ALA A 588 0.88 55.73 -29.68
N SER A 589 1.46 56.60 -30.45
CA SER A 589 2.87 57.03 -30.31
C SER A 589 3.19 57.78 -29.00
N ARG A 590 2.16 58.16 -28.28
CA ARG A 590 2.30 58.83 -26.97
C ARG A 590 2.18 57.87 -25.80
N LEU A 591 2.02 56.59 -26.04
CA LEU A 591 2.08 55.53 -25.02
C LEU A 591 3.35 54.71 -25.21
N GLU A 592 4.06 54.47 -24.12
CA GLU A 592 5.17 53.52 -24.02
C GLU A 592 4.78 52.44 -23.01
N LEU A 593 4.92 51.15 -23.40
CA LEU A 593 4.67 50.04 -22.53
C LEU A 593 6.01 49.49 -22.00
N GLU A 594 6.17 49.43 -20.71
CA GLU A 594 7.38 48.96 -20.02
C GLU A 594 7.21 47.49 -19.60
N VAL A 595 8.18 46.67 -19.93
CA VAL A 595 8.14 45.21 -19.70
C VAL A 595 9.44 44.79 -19.10
N THR A 596 9.41 44.09 -17.95
CA THR A 596 10.63 43.64 -17.27
C THR A 596 11.36 42.57 -18.07
N GLU A 597 12.69 42.52 -17.94
CA GLU A 597 13.53 41.51 -18.59
C GLU A 597 13.04 40.08 -18.33
N ASN A 598 12.66 39.76 -17.10
CA ASN A 598 12.18 38.43 -16.69
C ASN A 598 10.83 38.06 -17.35
N ALA A 599 9.94 39.03 -17.57
CA ALA A 599 8.65 38.81 -18.21
C ALA A 599 8.81 38.36 -19.67
N LEU A 600 9.85 38.85 -20.35
CA LEU A 600 10.15 38.52 -21.76
C LEU A 600 10.72 37.11 -21.96
N MET A 601 11.23 36.47 -20.88
CA MET A 601 11.91 35.18 -20.97
C MET A 601 10.97 33.96 -20.83
N GLY A 602 9.69 34.13 -20.53
CA GLY A 602 8.75 33.03 -20.25
C GLY A 602 8.42 32.18 -21.47
N ASN A 603 7.60 32.72 -22.42
CA ASN A 603 7.21 32.02 -23.64
C ASN A 603 7.53 32.92 -24.84
N ILE A 604 8.73 32.74 -25.36
CA ILE A 604 9.37 33.59 -26.34
C ILE A 604 8.54 33.81 -27.60
N SER A 605 7.89 32.77 -28.11
CA SER A 605 7.22 32.85 -29.43
C SER A 605 5.88 33.59 -29.35
N SER A 606 5.08 33.35 -28.33
CA SER A 606 3.79 34.06 -28.14
C SER A 606 4.03 35.52 -27.74
N THR A 607 4.96 35.78 -26.83
CA THR A 607 5.31 37.13 -26.39
C THR A 607 5.80 37.98 -27.59
N LEU A 608 6.66 37.44 -28.43
CA LEU A 608 7.14 38.16 -29.64
C LEU A 608 6.01 38.51 -30.60
N ALA A 609 5.01 37.64 -30.80
CA ALA A 609 3.87 37.91 -31.63
C ALA A 609 3.02 39.06 -31.09
N LEU A 610 2.71 39.05 -29.78
CA LEU A 610 1.96 40.09 -29.10
C LEU A 610 2.70 41.45 -29.14
N LEU A 611 4.00 41.49 -28.83
CA LEU A 611 4.79 42.73 -28.91
C LEU A 611 4.80 43.33 -30.31
N ARG A 612 4.81 42.51 -31.38
CA ARG A 612 4.68 42.99 -32.78
C ARG A 612 3.29 43.58 -33.06
N GLN A 613 2.23 42.99 -32.51
CA GLN A 613 0.87 43.55 -32.63
C GLN A 613 0.79 44.91 -31.93
N ILE A 614 1.30 45.02 -30.71
CA ILE A 614 1.32 46.30 -29.97
C ILE A 614 2.14 47.36 -30.71
N ARG A 615 3.28 47.00 -31.28
CA ARG A 615 4.07 47.89 -32.14
C ARG A 615 3.32 48.32 -33.41
N ALA A 616 2.54 47.44 -34.00
CA ALA A 616 1.74 47.74 -35.20
C ALA A 616 0.64 48.78 -34.91
N LEU A 617 0.13 48.87 -33.68
CA LEU A 617 -0.75 49.94 -33.20
C LEU A 617 -0.04 51.29 -33.15
N GLY A 618 1.31 51.34 -33.10
CA GLY A 618 2.11 52.55 -32.98
C GLY A 618 2.60 52.84 -31.56
N VAL A 619 2.36 51.94 -30.60
CA VAL A 619 2.81 52.05 -29.18
C VAL A 619 4.31 51.78 -29.12
N SER A 620 5.04 52.54 -28.31
CA SER A 620 6.45 52.28 -28.01
C SER A 620 6.62 51.18 -26.97
N LEU A 621 7.71 50.42 -27.05
CA LEU A 621 8.03 49.33 -26.10
C LEU A 621 9.38 49.58 -25.43
N ALA A 622 9.42 49.49 -24.12
CA ALA A 622 10.63 49.57 -23.32
C ALA A 622 10.90 48.27 -22.58
N ILE A 623 12.16 47.86 -22.50
CA ILE A 623 12.61 46.85 -21.59
C ILE A 623 13.03 47.48 -20.28
N ASP A 624 12.48 46.98 -19.15
CA ASP A 624 12.72 47.50 -17.84
C ASP A 624 13.61 46.55 -16.98
N ASP A 625 14.23 47.09 -15.93
CA ASP A 625 15.15 46.36 -15.00
C ASP A 625 16.32 45.69 -15.74
N PHE A 626 16.80 46.26 -16.82
CA PHE A 626 17.83 45.60 -17.64
C PHE A 626 19.14 45.41 -16.92
N GLY A 627 19.66 44.16 -16.93
CA GLY A 627 20.93 43.76 -16.30
C GLY A 627 20.75 43.00 -14.99
N THR A 628 19.54 42.88 -14.43
CA THR A 628 19.24 42.11 -13.23
C THR A 628 18.95 40.63 -13.53
N GLY A 629 18.77 40.27 -14.83
CA GLY A 629 18.44 38.93 -15.30
C GLY A 629 19.50 38.31 -16.23
N TYR A 630 19.12 37.26 -16.96
CA TYR A 630 19.98 36.51 -17.89
C TYR A 630 19.63 36.83 -19.33
N SER A 631 19.75 38.08 -19.78
CA SER A 631 19.46 38.40 -21.18
C SER A 631 20.54 37.93 -22.15
N SER A 632 20.16 37.10 -23.11
CA SER A 632 20.98 36.85 -24.28
C SER A 632 20.90 38.02 -25.27
N LEU A 633 22.02 38.66 -25.57
CA LEU A 633 22.09 39.72 -26.61
C LEU A 633 21.49 39.31 -27.94
N ALA A 634 21.62 38.04 -28.31
CA ALA A 634 21.02 37.51 -29.54
C ALA A 634 19.47 37.55 -29.48
N TYR A 635 18.90 37.55 -28.29
CA TYR A 635 17.47 37.61 -28.09
C TYR A 635 16.96 39.07 -28.09
N LEU A 636 17.64 39.97 -27.38
CA LEU A 636 17.32 41.39 -27.35
C LEU A 636 17.22 41.99 -28.77
N LYS A 637 18.13 41.62 -29.67
CA LYS A 637 18.12 42.04 -31.11
C LYS A 637 16.84 41.66 -31.86
N ARG A 638 16.10 40.63 -31.42
CA ARG A 638 14.88 40.14 -32.11
C ARG A 638 13.60 40.81 -31.63
N LEU A 639 13.66 41.45 -30.45
CA LEU A 639 12.51 42.11 -29.84
C LEU A 639 12.25 43.47 -30.52
N PRO A 640 10.98 43.85 -30.75
CA PRO A 640 10.64 45.11 -31.41
C PRO A 640 10.63 46.30 -30.42
N LEU A 641 11.70 46.44 -29.66
CA LEU A 641 11.86 47.46 -28.61
C LEU A 641 12.26 48.85 -29.20
N ASN A 642 11.97 49.89 -28.44
CA ASN A 642 12.38 51.27 -28.71
C ASN A 642 13.34 51.79 -27.65
N THR A 643 13.13 51.36 -26.39
CA THR A 643 13.79 51.96 -25.23
C THR A 643 14.36 50.83 -24.36
N LEU A 644 15.52 51.07 -23.76
CA LEU A 644 16.14 50.21 -22.71
C LEU A 644 16.30 51.08 -21.43
N LYS A 645 15.73 50.59 -20.33
CA LYS A 645 15.87 51.22 -19.01
C LYS A 645 16.96 50.52 -18.23
N ILE A 646 17.95 51.27 -17.74
CA ILE A 646 19.05 50.79 -16.88
C ILE A 646 18.58 50.87 -15.44
N ASP A 647 18.57 49.71 -14.80
CA ASP A 647 18.11 49.59 -13.40
C ASP A 647 18.97 50.45 -12.43
N ARG A 648 18.32 50.94 -11.40
CA ARG A 648 18.91 51.75 -10.36
C ARG A 648 20.13 51.09 -9.67
N SER A 649 20.20 49.80 -9.58
CA SER A 649 21.30 49.07 -8.91
C SER A 649 22.67 49.34 -9.55
N PHE A 650 22.72 49.63 -10.86
CA PHE A 650 23.96 50.01 -11.55
C PHE A 650 24.34 51.48 -11.37
N ILE A 651 23.40 52.28 -10.87
CA ILE A 651 23.56 53.73 -10.78
C ILE A 651 23.94 54.20 -9.39
N GLN A 652 23.57 53.44 -8.36
CA GLN A 652 23.78 53.84 -6.97
C GLN A 652 25.24 54.15 -6.62
N ASP A 653 26.17 53.37 -7.14
CA ASP A 653 27.59 53.45 -6.76
C ASP A 653 28.44 54.24 -7.76
N ILE A 654 27.88 54.75 -8.89
CA ILE A 654 28.57 55.65 -9.80
C ILE A 654 28.56 57.12 -9.23
N PRO A 655 29.63 57.90 -9.47
CA PRO A 655 30.88 57.60 -10.20
C PRO A 655 31.98 56.95 -9.34
N LYS A 656 31.71 56.48 -8.14
CA LYS A 656 32.70 55.92 -7.22
C LYS A 656 33.24 54.55 -7.65
N SER A 657 32.40 53.71 -8.17
CA SER A 657 32.75 52.38 -8.67
C SER A 657 33.14 52.47 -10.16
N THR A 658 34.40 52.21 -10.48
CA THR A 658 34.90 52.21 -11.85
C THR A 658 34.24 51.04 -12.66
N ALA A 659 34.00 49.92 -12.03
CA ALA A 659 33.37 48.76 -12.66
C ALA A 659 31.93 49.05 -13.08
N ASP A 660 31.14 49.74 -12.22
CA ASP A 660 29.75 50.08 -12.55
C ASP A 660 29.70 51.15 -13.64
N VAL A 661 30.64 52.11 -13.68
CA VAL A 661 30.79 53.06 -14.80
C VAL A 661 31.04 52.36 -16.10
N GLU A 662 31.98 51.38 -16.12
CA GLU A 662 32.28 50.61 -17.35
C GLU A 662 31.07 49.77 -17.81
N ILE A 663 30.31 49.18 -16.86
CA ILE A 663 29.07 48.43 -17.15
C ILE A 663 28.01 49.35 -17.76
N VAL A 664 27.72 50.51 -17.12
CA VAL A 664 26.76 51.45 -17.64
C VAL A 664 27.15 51.97 -19.03
N GLN A 665 28.43 52.30 -19.25
CA GLN A 665 28.95 52.71 -20.58
C GLN A 665 28.75 51.59 -21.62
N ALA A 666 29.04 50.33 -21.25
CA ALA A 666 28.84 49.16 -22.13
C ALA A 666 27.37 48.97 -22.49
N ILE A 667 26.46 49.10 -21.53
CA ILE A 667 25.00 49.02 -21.75
C ILE A 667 24.53 50.11 -22.69
N ILE A 668 24.92 51.37 -22.47
CA ILE A 668 24.56 52.50 -23.37
C ILE A 668 25.06 52.24 -24.79
N GLY A 669 26.34 51.86 -24.96
CA GLY A 669 26.91 51.59 -26.25
C GLY A 669 26.23 50.42 -26.98
N MET A 670 25.88 49.35 -26.27
CA MET A 670 25.13 48.23 -26.79
C MET A 670 23.73 48.64 -27.22
N ALA A 671 22.99 49.38 -26.40
CA ALA A 671 21.63 49.81 -26.71
C ALA A 671 21.60 50.67 -27.97
N HIS A 672 22.54 51.63 -28.12
CA HIS A 672 22.68 52.48 -29.30
C HIS A 672 23.04 51.67 -30.55
N THR A 673 23.87 50.64 -30.45
CA THR A 673 24.17 49.70 -31.54
C THR A 673 22.94 48.93 -32.02
N LEU A 674 21.99 48.69 -31.12
CA LEU A 674 20.69 48.06 -31.40
C LEU A 674 19.60 49.09 -31.79
N HIS A 675 19.96 50.36 -31.97
CA HIS A 675 19.05 51.48 -32.27
C HIS A 675 17.98 51.70 -31.21
N LEU A 676 18.30 51.40 -29.93
CA LEU A 676 17.45 51.64 -28.75
C LEU A 676 17.83 52.98 -28.11
N GLN A 677 16.84 53.71 -27.58
CA GLN A 677 17.05 54.81 -26.66
C GLN A 677 17.32 54.29 -25.27
N VAL A 678 18.10 55.02 -24.49
CA VAL A 678 18.46 54.61 -23.14
C VAL A 678 17.83 55.56 -22.12
N VAL A 679 17.07 55.00 -21.17
CA VAL A 679 16.64 55.69 -19.92
C VAL A 679 17.45 55.14 -18.76
N THR A 680 18.01 56.02 -17.99
CA THR A 680 18.74 55.62 -16.76
C THR A 680 17.92 56.00 -15.53
N GLU A 681 17.64 54.99 -14.68
CA GLU A 681 16.84 55.16 -13.48
C GLU A 681 17.68 55.43 -12.25
N GLY A 682 17.05 55.99 -11.19
CA GLY A 682 17.65 56.18 -9.88
C GLY A 682 18.75 57.22 -9.88
N VAL A 683 18.73 58.22 -10.76
CA VAL A 683 19.67 59.35 -10.77
C VAL A 683 19.34 60.29 -9.62
N GLU A 684 20.22 60.37 -8.63
CA GLU A 684 20.01 61.15 -7.41
C GLU A 684 20.98 62.32 -7.24
N THR A 685 22.12 62.30 -7.93
CA THR A 685 23.18 63.30 -7.77
C THR A 685 23.59 63.95 -9.08
N GLN A 686 24.07 65.21 -9.02
CA GLN A 686 24.60 65.94 -10.14
C GLN A 686 25.80 65.20 -10.80
N ALA A 687 26.64 64.55 -10.01
CA ALA A 687 27.79 63.81 -10.52
C ALA A 687 27.37 62.61 -11.37
N GLN A 688 26.28 61.91 -11.01
CA GLN A 688 25.68 60.85 -11.84
C GLN A 688 25.17 61.42 -13.14
N PHE A 689 24.44 62.55 -13.08
CA PHE A 689 23.93 63.23 -14.25
C PHE A 689 25.05 63.61 -15.26
N GLU A 690 26.12 64.22 -14.80
CA GLU A 690 27.23 64.69 -15.64
C GLU A 690 27.96 63.48 -16.28
N LEU A 691 28.12 62.40 -15.53
CA LEU A 691 28.70 61.15 -16.07
C LEU A 691 27.84 60.54 -17.18
N LEU A 692 26.53 60.44 -16.94
CA LEU A 692 25.58 59.88 -17.94
C LEU A 692 25.51 60.76 -19.19
N LEU A 693 25.55 62.09 -19.04
CA LEU A 693 25.64 63.05 -20.15
C LEU A 693 26.92 62.82 -20.97
N LYS A 694 28.06 62.69 -20.32
CA LYS A 694 29.34 62.41 -20.95
C LYS A 694 29.33 61.11 -21.78
N HIS A 695 28.64 60.08 -21.27
CA HIS A 695 28.55 58.80 -21.98
C HIS A 695 27.39 58.70 -22.97
N GLY A 696 26.67 59.81 -23.21
CA GLY A 696 25.66 59.92 -24.26
C GLY A 696 24.33 59.22 -23.92
N CYS A 697 23.97 59.09 -22.63
CA CYS A 697 22.64 58.64 -22.25
C CYS A 697 21.56 59.57 -22.82
N ASP A 698 20.43 58.99 -23.26
CA ASP A 698 19.37 59.75 -23.93
C ASP A 698 18.41 60.39 -22.90
N PHE A 699 18.03 59.63 -21.87
CA PHE A 699 17.05 60.07 -20.86
C PHE A 699 17.50 59.69 -19.46
N ILE A 700 17.09 60.49 -18.48
CA ILE A 700 17.28 60.17 -17.07
C ILE A 700 15.98 60.28 -16.27
N GLN A 701 15.91 59.49 -15.22
CA GLN A 701 14.83 59.51 -14.25
C GLN A 701 15.40 59.31 -12.85
N GLY A 702 14.89 60.06 -11.86
CA GLY A 702 15.33 59.92 -10.49
C GLY A 702 15.04 61.11 -9.60
N TYR A 703 15.44 61.02 -8.35
CA TYR A 703 15.15 62.03 -7.35
C TYR A 703 15.97 63.35 -7.52
N LEU A 704 16.95 63.33 -8.38
CA LEU A 704 17.61 64.53 -8.81
C LEU A 704 16.62 65.48 -9.52
N LEU A 705 15.67 64.93 -10.25
CA LEU A 705 14.64 65.70 -10.95
C LEU A 705 13.41 65.92 -10.07
N SER A 706 12.77 64.82 -9.69
CA SER A 706 11.59 64.80 -8.81
C SER A 706 11.28 63.36 -8.36
N PRO A 707 10.76 63.14 -7.14
CA PRO A 707 9.99 61.93 -6.85
C PRO A 707 8.72 61.89 -7.73
N ALA A 708 8.06 60.72 -7.72
CA ALA A 708 6.74 60.57 -8.33
C ALA A 708 5.71 61.48 -7.61
N VAL A 709 4.93 62.24 -8.33
CA VAL A 709 3.95 63.21 -7.80
C VAL A 709 2.54 62.95 -8.36
N PRO A 710 1.47 63.33 -7.64
CA PRO A 710 0.11 63.18 -8.17
C PRO A 710 -0.11 64.12 -9.38
N LEU A 711 -1.13 63.78 -10.19
CA LEU A 711 -1.44 64.53 -11.44
C LEU A 711 -1.60 66.02 -11.21
N SER A 712 -2.10 66.48 -10.08
CA SER A 712 -2.24 67.90 -9.72
C SER A 712 -0.92 68.64 -9.77
N ASP A 713 0.18 68.00 -9.43
CA ASP A 713 1.48 68.62 -9.21
C ASP A 713 2.43 68.48 -10.39
N VAL A 714 2.09 67.58 -11.36
CA VAL A 714 2.90 67.25 -12.55
C VAL A 714 3.30 68.52 -13.32
N VAL A 715 2.34 69.39 -13.60
CA VAL A 715 2.59 70.59 -14.37
C VAL A 715 3.59 71.52 -13.65
N GLY A 716 3.42 71.70 -12.34
CA GLY A 716 4.34 72.52 -11.54
C GLY A 716 5.75 71.95 -11.51
N VAL A 717 5.87 70.61 -11.41
CA VAL A 717 7.17 69.90 -11.43
C VAL A 717 7.84 70.02 -12.80
N ILE A 718 7.13 69.86 -13.90
CA ILE A 718 7.69 70.00 -15.26
C ILE A 718 8.22 71.44 -15.45
N GLN A 719 7.42 72.44 -15.09
CA GLN A 719 7.83 73.86 -15.19
C GLN A 719 9.05 74.14 -14.26
N GLY A 720 9.06 73.63 -13.07
CA GLY A 720 10.17 73.78 -12.12
C GLY A 720 11.48 73.15 -12.64
N ILE A 721 11.45 71.96 -13.28
CA ILE A 721 12.60 71.34 -13.91
C ILE A 721 13.09 72.15 -15.10
N GLN A 722 12.19 72.64 -15.95
CA GLN A 722 12.54 73.48 -17.10
C GLN A 722 13.16 74.83 -16.69
N MET A 723 12.69 75.47 -15.61
CA MET A 723 13.25 76.71 -15.12
C MET A 723 14.65 76.56 -14.50
N ARG A 724 14.95 75.39 -13.92
CA ARG A 724 16.28 75.12 -13.29
C ARG A 724 17.35 74.85 -14.35
N ASN A 725 17.03 74.64 -15.58
CA ASN A 725 17.90 74.25 -16.69
C ASN A 725 19.03 73.26 -16.30
N PRO A 726 18.75 71.97 -16.28
CA PRO A 726 19.68 70.96 -15.76
C PRO A 726 20.99 70.81 -16.57
N LEU A 727 21.10 71.43 -17.74
CA LEU A 727 22.36 71.54 -18.50
C LEU A 727 23.36 72.56 -17.91
N TYR A 728 22.96 73.39 -16.94
CA TYR A 728 23.85 74.19 -16.15
C TYR A 728 23.98 73.61 -14.72
N PRO A 729 25.19 73.64 -14.11
CA PRO A 729 25.40 73.04 -12.80
C PRO A 729 24.43 73.60 -11.78
N PHE A 730 23.65 72.73 -11.13
CA PHE A 730 22.78 73.08 -10.00
C PHE A 730 23.64 73.63 -8.85
N SER A 731 23.58 74.94 -8.60
CA SER A 731 24.10 75.53 -7.41
C SER A 731 23.25 75.04 -6.22
N ILE A 732 23.78 74.12 -5.47
CA ILE A 732 23.15 73.61 -4.23
C ILE A 732 23.41 74.66 -3.13
N GLU A 733 22.94 75.90 -3.32
CA GLU A 733 22.80 76.89 -2.26
C GLU A 733 21.34 77.31 -2.15
N GLY A 734 20.66 76.77 -1.20
CA GLY A 734 19.37 77.31 -0.74
C GLY A 734 18.18 76.34 -0.94
N ASN A 735 18.09 75.29 -0.30
CA ASN A 735 16.93 74.84 0.48
C ASN A 735 17.12 73.44 1.06
N LYS A 736 17.89 73.32 2.12
CA LYS A 736 17.92 72.06 2.91
C LYS A 736 16.63 71.85 3.72
N ASP A 737 15.70 72.81 3.72
CA ASP A 737 14.53 72.75 4.61
C ASP A 737 13.18 72.58 3.93
N ALA A 738 13.13 72.35 2.60
CA ALA A 738 11.85 72.46 1.93
C ALA A 738 11.42 71.24 1.11
N ILE A 739 12.00 70.07 1.14
CA ILE A 739 11.37 68.87 0.56
C ILE A 739 12.00 67.61 1.20
N ALA A 740 11.81 67.42 2.51
CA ALA A 740 11.71 66.08 3.06
C ALA A 740 10.22 65.77 3.17
N PRO A 741 9.69 64.75 2.51
CA PRO A 741 8.36 64.32 2.84
C PRO A 741 8.39 63.92 4.31
N LYS A 742 7.60 64.58 5.16
CA LYS A 742 7.26 64.10 6.50
C LYS A 742 6.64 62.76 6.28
N ASP A 743 7.42 61.73 6.54
CA ASP A 743 6.96 60.36 6.64
C ASP A 743 6.02 60.28 7.87
N PRO A 744 4.70 60.21 7.71
CA PRO A 744 3.80 60.14 8.85
C PRO A 744 3.62 58.66 9.23
N GLY A 745 4.71 58.02 9.75
CA GLY A 745 4.52 56.69 10.23
C GLY A 745 5.73 55.83 10.57
N ALA A 746 6.95 56.31 10.36
CA ALA A 746 8.11 55.58 10.88
C ALA A 746 8.31 55.93 12.37
N GLY A 747 7.53 55.32 13.22
CA GLY A 747 7.87 55.19 14.63
C GLY A 747 9.23 54.51 14.72
N ARG A 748 10.28 55.29 15.00
CA ARG A 748 11.60 54.73 15.34
C ARG A 748 11.44 53.83 16.56
N ILE A 749 11.33 52.53 16.32
CA ILE A 749 11.68 51.54 17.33
C ILE A 749 13.22 51.54 17.35
N GLY A 750 13.79 52.22 18.31
CA GLY A 750 15.22 52.17 18.61
C GLY A 750 15.62 50.72 18.90
N PRO A 751 16.89 50.35 18.64
CA PRO A 751 17.35 49.01 18.95
C PRO A 751 17.20 48.76 20.46
N PRO A 752 16.79 47.55 20.89
CA PRO A 752 16.68 47.24 22.30
C PRO A 752 18.07 47.35 22.94
N SER A 753 18.19 48.19 23.97
CA SER A 753 19.35 48.32 24.81
C SER A 753 19.72 46.95 25.38
N ILE A 754 20.94 46.51 25.09
CA ILE A 754 21.60 45.35 25.68
C ILE A 754 21.68 45.56 27.19
N VAL A 755 20.81 44.93 27.94
CA VAL A 755 20.97 44.81 29.41
C VAL A 755 22.05 43.76 29.63
N ARG A 756 23.22 44.18 30.11
CA ARG A 756 24.26 43.31 30.65
C ARG A 756 23.72 42.59 31.88
N PRO A 757 23.94 41.29 32.05
CA PRO A 757 23.63 40.63 33.31
C PRO A 757 24.66 41.05 34.37
N ILE A 758 24.18 41.50 35.50
CA ILE A 758 24.96 41.61 36.75
C ILE A 758 24.86 40.23 37.43
N ARG A 759 26.03 39.58 37.56
CA ARG A 759 26.46 38.43 38.37
C ARG A 759 25.51 37.26 38.50
#